data_cbbabc8e3a65d11ddcb3bf48374f8d7d
#
_entry.id   cbbabc8e3a65d11ddcb3bf48374f8d7d
#
_cell.length_a   1.000
_cell.length_b   1.000
_cell.length_c   1.000
_cell.angle_alpha   90.00
_cell.angle_beta   90.00
_cell.angle_gamma   90.00
#
_symmetry.space_group_name_H-M   'P 1'
#
loop_
_entity.id
_entity.type
_entity.pdbx_description
1 polymer ?
#
loop_
_entity_poly.entity_id
_entity_poly.type
_entity_poly.pdbx_seq_one_letter_code
_entity_poly.pdbx_strand_id
1 'polypeptide(L)'
;MFFHHLVLLLAVTAGNGSCVYATQADTTNARHSTDSLRTIQANQVVVTGTRNEIRLKDSPVRVEVVGRDRIANTAMVDLGGVLKEQTGLLLTGTVRNGIQMNGLGPDYTLILIDGQPVIGRVAGVLDVSRLSIGNVERIEIVKGPMSSMYGSEALGGVINIITKRPDDGLHGNALVQYLSRGPAETRFELGWGSDSLEITGFLNAKQQAPFSLPSEGRSIPYAGFTDATAHGKIQWRFARGWKLTSWLRGFQSASSGTFIESVAGQIAQNSGSVLQSDVSSTTSLEYALGRARLNVTAYGSVYNERYNFDTVQGDAGMIDDLRRRIGRLYAQYDVSFNTSNRLMLGGEFLYDDITGSRYRDSLGGTPLYRTGVAFAQWEGMPTSWISYVLSARLDDNSVFGSAISPRFSLLWKPNNHLRVSTSAGSGFKAPDFRQLFVTFSNRLAGAGYDLIGAQRLGIDLQPERSFSVDASLRYEDGHRQLSTSTSLLYNAELRGFRNNLDNLIEFFFVSSLNGRDVYSYRNVAQAYTQGIEANLSLAIAHEPTGLYSVSGGYQFLDAVDLQVLRAIDNGTAGYFDKVLTRQDYKGLWGRSRNTGVLRLQYDTPEKHTNINLRLQFVGRFGDEALDKNGYAVSDPPRKVLDRDDEYVAGYTVVNVSYTTTAKLFGHAFRIGLGLQNALDVAIPTRIPGLVGRQFYLQTSTTF
;
A
#
# COMPACT_ATOMS: atom_id res chain seq x y z
N MET A 1 24.09 22.00 -9.44
CA MET A 1 25.56 22.08 -9.50
C MET A 1 26.24 21.61 -8.20
N PHE A 2 25.54 21.06 -7.23
CA PHE A 2 26.11 20.60 -5.94
C PHE A 2 26.23 19.07 -5.81
N PHE A 3 25.73 18.27 -6.76
CA PHE A 3 25.69 16.81 -6.67
C PHE A 3 26.82 16.07 -7.42
N HIS A 4 27.65 16.76 -8.19
CA HIS A 4 28.76 16.13 -8.94
C HIS A 4 30.02 15.85 -8.08
N HIS A 5 30.08 16.34 -6.84
CA HIS A 5 31.27 16.22 -6.00
C HIS A 5 31.15 15.23 -4.82
N LEU A 6 29.98 14.61 -4.62
CA LEU A 6 29.77 13.69 -3.50
C LEU A 6 30.08 12.21 -3.81
N VAL A 7 30.21 11.86 -5.09
CA VAL A 7 30.46 10.46 -5.52
C VAL A 7 31.97 10.11 -5.51
N LEU A 8 32.87 11.09 -5.42
CA LEU A 8 34.32 10.85 -5.52
C LEU A 8 35.08 10.86 -4.17
N LEU A 9 34.43 11.06 -3.03
CA LEU A 9 35.12 11.21 -1.73
C LEU A 9 35.01 10.01 -0.78
N LEU A 10 34.43 8.88 -1.20
CA LEU A 10 34.28 7.66 -0.36
C LEU A 10 35.29 6.56 -0.69
N ALA A 11 36.33 6.82 -1.45
CA ALA A 11 37.30 5.80 -1.89
C ALA A 11 38.66 5.83 -1.19
N VAL A 12 38.93 6.67 -0.20
CA VAL A 12 40.23 6.69 0.47
C VAL A 12 40.05 6.97 1.96
N THR A 13 40.01 5.94 2.77
CA THR A 13 40.68 5.74 4.07
C THR A 13 40.16 4.43 4.70
N ALA A 14 40.69 3.30 4.25
CA ALA A 14 40.69 2.08 5.03
C ALA A 14 42.15 1.83 5.52
N GLY A 15 42.47 2.39 6.68
CA GLY A 15 43.67 2.12 7.39
C GLY A 15 43.64 0.73 8.04
N ASN A 16 44.69 0.00 7.87
CA ASN A 16 44.97 -1.34 8.38
C ASN A 16 44.68 -1.50 9.89
N GLY A 17 43.71 -2.31 10.22
CA GLY A 17 43.54 -2.91 11.54
C GLY A 17 43.23 -4.39 11.37
N SER A 18 44.29 -5.24 11.49
CA SER A 18 44.13 -6.69 11.44
C SER A 18 43.45 -7.20 12.70
N CYS A 19 42.15 -7.45 12.64
CA CYS A 19 41.46 -8.33 13.57
C CYS A 19 41.33 -9.72 12.93
N VAL A 20 42.08 -10.66 13.43
CA VAL A 20 41.97 -12.09 13.12
C VAL A 20 40.70 -12.60 13.78
N TYR A 21 39.61 -12.76 13.03
CA TYR A 21 38.53 -13.61 13.45
C TYR A 21 38.68 -15.00 12.84
N ALA A 22 38.91 -15.97 13.72
CA ALA A 22 38.86 -17.37 13.35
C ALA A 22 37.50 -17.76 12.87
N THR A 23 37.31 -17.94 11.57
CA THR A 23 36.18 -18.63 11.00
C THR A 23 36.32 -20.11 11.31
N GLN A 24 35.67 -20.58 12.35
CA GLN A 24 35.34 -22.01 12.45
C GLN A 24 34.31 -22.29 11.35
N ALA A 25 34.75 -22.92 10.29
CA ALA A 25 33.89 -23.56 9.32
C ALA A 25 33.26 -24.77 10.01
N ASP A 26 32.00 -24.58 10.46
CA ASP A 26 31.21 -25.68 10.99
C ASP A 26 30.66 -26.50 9.80
N THR A 27 31.40 -27.56 9.48
CA THR A 27 31.00 -28.58 8.50
C THR A 27 30.07 -29.58 9.17
N THR A 28 28.84 -29.13 9.52
CA THR A 28 27.82 -30.04 9.99
C THR A 28 26.48 -29.77 9.26
N ASN A 29 26.24 -30.71 8.33
CA ASN A 29 24.91 -31.16 7.89
C ASN A 29 24.02 -30.28 7.00
N ALA A 30 23.99 -30.64 5.73
CA ALA A 30 23.00 -30.29 4.71
C ALA A 30 21.54 -30.66 5.04
N ARG A 31 21.23 -31.10 6.24
CA ARG A 31 19.84 -31.34 6.72
C ARG A 31 19.08 -30.07 7.09
N HIS A 32 19.70 -28.88 7.01
CA HIS A 32 19.13 -27.64 7.54
C HIS A 32 18.24 -26.82 6.58
N SER A 33 18.15 -27.12 5.28
CA SER A 33 17.44 -26.20 4.37
C SER A 33 15.93 -26.27 4.45
N THR A 34 15.36 -27.45 4.61
CA THR A 34 13.89 -27.64 4.71
C THR A 34 13.34 -27.33 6.11
N ASP A 35 14.08 -27.70 7.16
CA ASP A 35 13.70 -27.41 8.55
C ASP A 35 13.84 -25.91 8.85
N SER A 36 14.84 -25.22 8.27
CA SER A 36 14.99 -23.76 8.41
C SER A 36 13.83 -22.99 7.74
N LEU A 37 13.38 -23.40 6.57
CA LEU A 37 12.22 -22.77 5.89
C LEU A 37 10.91 -22.97 6.68
N ARG A 38 10.70 -24.16 7.26
CA ARG A 38 9.56 -24.43 8.15
C ARG A 38 9.62 -23.61 9.42
N THR A 39 10.77 -23.52 10.04
CA THR A 39 10.98 -22.79 11.30
C THR A 39 10.80 -21.28 11.10
N ILE A 40 11.25 -20.72 9.99
CA ILE A 40 11.08 -19.28 9.67
C ILE A 40 9.60 -18.94 9.47
N GLN A 41 8.86 -19.74 8.70
CA GLN A 41 7.43 -19.49 8.49
C GLN A 41 6.58 -19.75 9.75
N ALA A 42 6.89 -20.80 10.51
CA ALA A 42 6.15 -21.19 11.71
C ALA A 42 6.27 -20.15 12.86
N ASN A 43 7.37 -19.41 12.94
CA ASN A 43 7.64 -18.46 14.01
C ASN A 43 7.45 -17.00 13.63
N GLN A 44 6.94 -16.72 12.41
CA GLN A 44 6.71 -15.34 11.97
C GLN A 44 5.68 -14.64 12.86
N VAL A 45 6.08 -13.49 13.43
CA VAL A 45 5.25 -12.66 14.30
C VAL A 45 4.67 -11.50 13.49
N VAL A 46 3.39 -11.23 13.70
CA VAL A 46 2.66 -10.11 13.08
C VAL A 46 2.00 -9.25 14.16
N VAL A 47 1.78 -7.98 13.86
CA VAL A 47 1.20 -7.02 14.79
C VAL A 47 -0.05 -6.34 14.24
N THR A 48 -0.22 -6.24 12.92
CA THR A 48 -1.26 -5.40 12.31
C THR A 48 -2.67 -5.91 12.59
N GLY A 49 -2.84 -7.22 12.67
CA GLY A 49 -4.17 -7.83 12.88
C GLY A 49 -4.82 -7.52 14.23
N THR A 50 -4.02 -7.40 15.28
CA THR A 50 -4.49 -7.30 16.68
C THR A 50 -3.85 -6.16 17.47
N ARG A 51 -2.96 -5.35 16.86
CA ARG A 51 -2.07 -4.37 17.53
C ARG A 51 -1.15 -4.99 18.59
N ASN A 52 -1.15 -6.29 18.74
CA ASN A 52 -0.27 -7.06 19.62
C ASN A 52 0.58 -8.02 18.79
N GLU A 53 1.79 -8.28 19.26
CA GLU A 53 2.64 -9.32 18.67
C GLU A 53 1.98 -10.70 18.87
N ILE A 54 1.68 -11.37 17.76
CA ILE A 54 1.11 -12.71 17.74
C ILE A 54 1.78 -13.52 16.62
N ARG A 55 2.00 -14.82 16.85
CA ARG A 55 2.49 -15.67 15.76
C ARG A 55 1.45 -15.75 14.65
N LEU A 56 1.90 -15.61 13.41
CA LEU A 56 1.03 -15.60 12.23
C LEU A 56 0.04 -16.79 12.21
N LYS A 57 0.52 -17.98 12.56
CA LYS A 57 -0.31 -19.22 12.60
C LYS A 57 -1.38 -19.24 13.69
N ASP A 58 -1.27 -18.38 14.70
CA ASP A 58 -2.20 -18.31 15.82
C ASP A 58 -3.12 -17.08 15.73
N SER A 59 -2.94 -16.22 14.73
CA SER A 59 -3.72 -15.00 14.55
C SER A 59 -5.14 -15.31 14.08
N PRO A 60 -6.19 -14.91 14.83
CA PRO A 60 -7.58 -15.00 14.37
C PRO A 60 -7.89 -14.05 13.21
N VAL A 61 -7.11 -12.99 13.08
CA VAL A 61 -7.18 -12.05 11.95
C VAL A 61 -6.21 -12.51 10.88
N ARG A 62 -6.71 -12.70 9.65
CA ARG A 62 -5.88 -13.07 8.52
C ARG A 62 -4.92 -11.93 8.15
N VAL A 63 -3.62 -12.22 8.18
CA VAL A 63 -2.55 -11.31 7.78
C VAL A 63 -1.74 -11.96 6.67
N GLU A 64 -1.57 -11.27 5.56
CA GLU A 64 -0.60 -11.64 4.52
C GLU A 64 0.72 -10.94 4.80
N VAL A 65 1.83 -11.65 4.65
CA VAL A 65 3.16 -11.09 4.93
C VAL A 65 4.05 -11.21 3.70
N VAL A 66 4.62 -10.07 3.30
CA VAL A 66 5.68 -10.00 2.29
C VAL A 66 6.98 -9.74 3.00
N GLY A 67 7.80 -10.78 3.15
CA GLY A 67 9.06 -10.71 3.88
C GLY A 67 10.20 -10.07 3.08
N ARG A 68 11.29 -9.74 3.79
CA ARG A 68 12.49 -9.07 3.28
C ARG A 68 13.09 -9.75 2.04
N ASP A 69 13.26 -11.08 2.06
CA ASP A 69 13.85 -11.81 0.94
C ASP A 69 13.03 -11.69 -0.34
N ARG A 70 11.69 -11.74 -0.18
CA ARG A 70 10.77 -11.54 -1.29
C ARG A 70 10.87 -10.14 -1.87
N ILE A 71 10.98 -9.10 -1.03
CA ILE A 71 11.17 -7.70 -1.43
C ILE A 71 12.51 -7.55 -2.18
N ALA A 72 13.60 -8.07 -1.61
CA ALA A 72 14.94 -7.95 -2.17
C ALA A 72 15.11 -8.63 -3.54
N ASN A 73 14.34 -9.70 -3.82
CA ASN A 73 14.40 -10.45 -5.07
C ASN A 73 13.55 -9.82 -6.20
N THR A 74 12.79 -8.75 -5.93
CA THR A 74 11.90 -8.15 -6.93
C THR A 74 12.54 -7.05 -7.76
N ALA A 75 13.66 -6.47 -7.29
CA ALA A 75 14.27 -5.26 -7.85
C ALA A 75 13.28 -4.08 -8.01
N MET A 76 12.25 -4.03 -7.17
CA MET A 76 11.31 -2.92 -7.12
C MET A 76 11.91 -1.76 -6.32
N VAL A 77 11.55 -0.53 -6.70
CA VAL A 77 12.11 0.69 -6.10
C VAL A 77 11.18 1.31 -5.06
N ASP A 78 9.92 0.86 -5.02
CA ASP A 78 8.89 1.42 -4.13
C ASP A 78 7.84 0.38 -3.70
N LEU A 79 6.98 0.80 -2.77
CA LEU A 79 5.92 -0.03 -2.22
C LEU A 79 4.94 -0.51 -3.28
N GLY A 80 4.57 0.35 -4.23
CA GLY A 80 3.60 0.02 -5.28
C GLY A 80 4.07 -1.15 -6.14
N GLY A 81 5.36 -1.18 -6.49
CA GLY A 81 5.97 -2.27 -7.21
C GLY A 81 5.85 -3.63 -6.52
N VAL A 82 5.99 -3.66 -5.19
CA VAL A 82 5.85 -4.89 -4.40
C VAL A 82 4.38 -5.31 -4.25
N LEU A 83 3.49 -4.34 -4.02
CA LEU A 83 2.08 -4.61 -3.75
C LEU A 83 1.31 -5.11 -4.98
N LYS A 84 1.63 -4.64 -6.19
CA LYS A 84 0.99 -5.12 -7.43
C LYS A 84 1.19 -6.62 -7.70
N GLU A 85 2.19 -7.24 -7.07
CA GLU A 85 2.44 -8.67 -7.16
C GLU A 85 1.71 -9.49 -6.07
N GLN A 86 0.80 -8.86 -5.32
CA GLN A 86 -0.03 -9.56 -4.33
C GLN A 86 -1.44 -9.77 -4.88
N THR A 87 -2.02 -10.95 -4.62
CA THR A 87 -3.41 -11.29 -5.03
C THR A 87 -4.39 -10.26 -4.49
N GLY A 88 -5.33 -9.80 -5.31
CA GLY A 88 -6.40 -8.88 -4.88
C GLY A 88 -5.96 -7.45 -4.59
N LEU A 89 -4.73 -7.08 -4.94
CA LEU A 89 -4.24 -5.70 -4.93
C LEU A 89 -3.95 -5.22 -6.35
N LEU A 90 -4.43 -4.03 -6.67
CA LEU A 90 -4.18 -3.38 -7.96
C LEU A 90 -3.65 -1.97 -7.74
N LEU A 91 -2.68 -1.57 -8.54
CA LEU A 91 -2.31 -0.17 -8.67
C LEU A 91 -3.33 0.53 -9.56
N THR A 92 -3.88 1.62 -9.07
CA THR A 92 -4.87 2.44 -9.78
C THR A 92 -4.48 3.91 -9.70
N GLY A 93 -4.90 4.69 -10.68
CA GLY A 93 -4.69 6.12 -10.74
C GLY A 93 -3.98 6.54 -12.02
N THR A 94 -4.36 7.70 -12.53
CA THR A 94 -3.79 8.31 -13.75
C THR A 94 -2.58 9.17 -13.42
N VAL A 95 -2.61 9.89 -12.30
CA VAL A 95 -1.56 10.84 -11.88
C VAL A 95 -0.77 10.32 -10.66
N ARG A 96 -1.41 9.52 -9.81
CA ARG A 96 -0.85 8.99 -8.56
C ARG A 96 -1.14 7.51 -8.44
N ASN A 97 -0.15 6.74 -8.00
CA ASN A 97 -0.27 5.31 -7.82
C ASN A 97 -0.92 4.99 -6.47
N GLY A 98 -2.23 4.78 -6.47
CA GLY A 98 -2.98 4.30 -5.32
C GLY A 98 -3.13 2.78 -5.30
N ILE A 99 -3.45 2.22 -4.15
CA ILE A 99 -3.72 0.78 -3.99
C ILE A 99 -5.21 0.54 -3.84
N GLN A 100 -5.78 -0.18 -4.79
CA GLN A 100 -7.11 -0.77 -4.71
C GLN A 100 -7.02 -2.12 -4.01
N MET A 101 -7.92 -2.39 -3.05
CA MET A 101 -7.98 -3.62 -2.27
C MET A 101 -9.40 -4.19 -2.27
N ASN A 102 -9.58 -5.45 -2.64
CA ASN A 102 -10.92 -6.11 -2.71
C ASN A 102 -11.95 -5.31 -3.53
N GLY A 103 -11.53 -4.61 -4.58
CA GLY A 103 -12.41 -3.76 -5.38
C GLY A 103 -12.73 -2.40 -4.77
N LEU A 104 -12.26 -2.10 -3.55
CA LEU A 104 -12.39 -0.79 -2.92
C LEU A 104 -11.23 0.13 -3.34
N GLY A 105 -11.53 1.39 -3.58
CA GLY A 105 -10.57 2.39 -4.06
C GLY A 105 -9.42 2.67 -3.06
N PRO A 106 -8.40 3.42 -3.51
CA PRO A 106 -7.24 3.74 -2.66
C PRO A 106 -7.58 4.52 -1.40
N ASP A 107 -8.66 5.26 -1.41
CA ASP A 107 -9.17 6.08 -0.29
C ASP A 107 -9.77 5.23 0.86
N TYR A 108 -9.96 3.93 0.64
CA TYR A 108 -10.43 2.95 1.63
C TYR A 108 -9.31 2.07 2.19
N THR A 109 -8.05 2.27 1.76
CA THR A 109 -6.90 1.48 2.20
C THR A 109 -5.96 2.33 3.03
N LEU A 110 -5.81 2.01 4.32
CA LEU A 110 -4.90 2.71 5.21
C LEU A 110 -3.48 2.17 5.09
N ILE A 111 -2.51 3.06 4.90
CA ILE A 111 -1.09 2.72 4.82
C ILE A 111 -0.37 3.25 6.05
N LEU A 112 0.37 2.36 6.70
CA LEU A 112 1.10 2.63 7.94
C LEU A 112 2.60 2.37 7.77
N ILE A 113 3.43 3.09 8.54
CA ILE A 113 4.84 2.77 8.80
C ILE A 113 4.98 2.57 10.31
N ASP A 114 5.41 1.37 10.73
CA ASP A 114 5.51 0.95 12.14
C ASP A 114 4.24 1.30 12.95
N GLY A 115 3.04 1.10 12.34
CA GLY A 115 1.74 1.34 12.96
C GLY A 115 1.26 2.80 12.95
N GLN A 116 2.00 3.74 12.35
CA GLN A 116 1.61 5.15 12.25
C GLN A 116 1.15 5.51 10.83
N PRO A 117 0.06 6.29 10.66
CA PRO A 117 -0.50 6.59 9.35
C PRO A 117 0.44 7.44 8.49
N VAL A 118 0.52 7.12 7.21
CA VAL A 118 1.20 7.97 6.23
C VAL A 118 0.18 8.97 5.70
N ILE A 119 0.48 10.27 5.81
CA ILE A 119 -0.38 11.35 5.34
C ILE A 119 0.04 11.88 3.96
N GLY A 120 -0.78 12.80 3.40
CA GLY A 120 -0.53 13.41 2.09
C GLY A 120 -1.33 12.74 0.98
N ARG A 121 -2.58 12.36 1.28
CA ARG A 121 -3.56 12.00 0.25
C ARG A 121 -3.97 13.25 -0.50
N VAL A 122 -4.00 13.15 -1.81
CA VAL A 122 -4.53 14.19 -2.69
C VAL A 122 -5.63 13.55 -3.52
N ALA A 123 -6.80 14.16 -3.52
CA ALA A 123 -8.00 13.59 -4.15
C ALA A 123 -8.32 12.15 -3.66
N GLY A 124 -8.10 11.87 -2.37
CA GLY A 124 -8.32 10.53 -1.77
C GLY A 124 -7.17 9.53 -1.99
N VAL A 125 -6.21 9.82 -2.86
CA VAL A 125 -5.14 8.90 -3.23
C VAL A 125 -3.84 9.22 -2.48
N LEU A 126 -3.30 8.23 -1.76
CA LEU A 126 -1.93 8.25 -1.27
C LEU A 126 -1.02 7.66 -2.36
N ASP A 127 -0.08 8.43 -2.86
CA ASP A 127 0.89 7.94 -3.83
C ASP A 127 1.91 7.01 -3.15
N VAL A 128 1.80 5.71 -3.44
CA VAL A 128 2.67 4.69 -2.85
C VAL A 128 4.06 4.64 -3.47
N SER A 129 4.30 5.30 -4.61
CA SER A 129 5.62 5.36 -5.26
C SER A 129 6.64 6.17 -4.45
N ARG A 130 6.17 7.09 -3.59
CA ARG A 130 7.01 7.86 -2.67
C ARG A 130 7.50 7.07 -1.44
N LEU A 131 7.00 5.83 -1.24
CA LEU A 131 7.38 4.98 -0.12
C LEU A 131 8.49 4.01 -0.54
N SER A 132 9.72 4.32 -0.13
CA SER A 132 10.88 3.46 -0.34
C SER A 132 10.74 2.16 0.45
N ILE A 133 11.23 1.06 -0.12
CA ILE A 133 11.22 -0.28 0.49
C ILE A 133 12.60 -0.72 1.01
N GLY A 134 13.61 0.14 0.97
CA GLY A 134 14.98 -0.22 1.31
C GLY A 134 15.17 -0.62 2.77
N ASN A 135 14.52 0.07 3.70
CA ASN A 135 14.58 -0.19 5.14
C ASN A 135 13.43 -1.06 5.67
N VAL A 136 12.75 -1.79 4.77
CA VAL A 136 11.59 -2.62 5.14
C VAL A 136 12.03 -4.02 5.53
N GLU A 137 11.58 -4.48 6.70
CA GLU A 137 11.73 -5.86 7.17
C GLU A 137 10.64 -6.75 6.57
N ARG A 138 9.39 -6.27 6.64
CA ARG A 138 8.23 -6.93 6.06
C ARG A 138 7.09 -5.96 5.84
N ILE A 139 6.17 -6.34 4.95
CA ILE A 139 4.90 -5.65 4.75
C ILE A 139 3.80 -6.59 5.24
N GLU A 140 2.97 -6.12 6.17
CA GLU A 140 1.81 -6.83 6.68
C GLU A 140 0.55 -6.26 6.01
N ILE A 141 -0.26 -7.12 5.40
CA ILE A 141 -1.47 -6.75 4.67
C ILE A 141 -2.67 -7.44 5.32
N VAL A 142 -3.61 -6.64 5.80
CA VAL A 142 -4.88 -7.13 6.33
C VAL A 142 -5.99 -6.65 5.43
N LYS A 143 -6.68 -7.57 4.78
CA LYS A 143 -7.81 -7.29 3.88
C LYS A 143 -9.13 -7.38 4.64
N GLY A 144 -10.02 -6.43 4.42
CA GLY A 144 -11.29 -6.30 5.12
C GLY A 144 -11.28 -5.22 6.19
N PRO A 145 -12.42 -4.96 6.87
CA PRO A 145 -12.58 -3.80 7.72
C PRO A 145 -11.69 -3.87 8.96
N MET A 146 -10.84 -2.87 9.11
CA MET A 146 -9.95 -2.69 10.25
C MET A 146 -10.25 -1.40 11.05
N SER A 147 -11.40 -0.80 10.80
CA SER A 147 -11.80 0.44 11.48
C SER A 147 -11.92 0.27 12.99
N SER A 148 -12.26 -0.93 13.48
CA SER A 148 -12.27 -1.24 14.94
C SER A 148 -10.90 -1.06 15.61
N MET A 149 -9.81 -1.10 14.84
CA MET A 149 -8.46 -0.93 15.35
C MET A 149 -7.83 0.39 14.91
N TYR A 150 -8.05 0.82 13.67
CA TYR A 150 -7.31 1.92 13.06
C TYR A 150 -8.18 3.13 12.70
N GLY A 151 -9.52 3.05 12.88
CA GLY A 151 -10.47 4.13 12.61
C GLY A 151 -10.78 4.32 11.15
N SER A 152 -11.06 5.55 10.76
CA SER A 152 -11.34 5.97 9.39
C SER A 152 -10.24 5.55 8.42
N GLU A 153 -10.55 5.43 7.13
CA GLU A 153 -9.66 5.01 6.03
C GLU A 153 -9.27 3.51 6.01
N ALA A 154 -9.50 2.75 7.11
CA ALA A 154 -9.23 1.31 7.20
C ALA A 154 -10.44 0.44 6.85
N LEU A 155 -11.35 0.93 6.01
CA LEU A 155 -12.58 0.27 5.61
C LEU A 155 -12.32 -0.90 4.66
N GLY A 156 -11.42 -0.75 3.70
CA GLY A 156 -10.99 -1.79 2.77
C GLY A 156 -9.89 -2.69 3.33
N GLY A 157 -9.08 -2.16 4.24
CA GLY A 157 -7.99 -2.86 4.86
C GLY A 157 -6.82 -1.97 5.25
N VAL A 158 -5.76 -2.62 5.72
CA VAL A 158 -4.54 -1.96 6.21
C VAL A 158 -3.31 -2.59 5.58
N ILE A 159 -2.37 -1.76 5.18
CA ILE A 159 -1.03 -2.15 4.74
C ILE A 159 -0.04 -1.50 5.70
N ASN A 160 0.69 -2.31 6.47
CA ASN A 160 1.64 -1.82 7.47
C ASN A 160 3.06 -2.21 7.08
N ILE A 161 3.89 -1.21 6.89
CA ILE A 161 5.31 -1.34 6.57
C ILE A 161 6.07 -1.42 7.89
N ILE A 162 6.65 -2.56 8.18
CA ILE A 162 7.48 -2.76 9.36
C ILE A 162 8.94 -2.53 8.97
N THR A 163 9.58 -1.56 9.64
CA THR A 163 10.98 -1.22 9.37
C THR A 163 11.95 -2.19 10.06
N LYS A 164 13.13 -2.33 9.47
CA LYS A 164 14.17 -3.22 9.97
C LYS A 164 14.62 -2.87 11.37
N ARG A 165 15.12 -3.88 12.08
CA ARG A 165 15.91 -3.76 13.30
C ARG A 165 17.32 -4.23 12.98
N PRO A 166 18.36 -3.63 13.56
CA PRO A 166 19.73 -4.13 13.39
C PRO A 166 19.92 -5.42 14.19
N ASP A 167 20.76 -6.29 13.69
CA ASP A 167 21.32 -7.37 14.46
C ASP A 167 22.37 -6.81 15.46
N ASP A 168 22.93 -7.66 16.32
CA ASP A 168 23.98 -7.24 17.27
C ASP A 168 25.24 -6.80 16.54
N GLY A 169 25.84 -5.70 16.98
CA GLY A 169 27.01 -5.09 16.36
C GLY A 169 26.67 -4.08 15.27
N LEU A 170 27.68 -3.69 14.50
CA LEU A 170 27.58 -2.73 13.41
C LEU A 170 27.29 -3.46 12.09
N HIS A 171 26.25 -3.03 11.40
CA HIS A 171 25.83 -3.57 10.11
C HIS A 171 25.54 -2.44 9.14
N GLY A 172 25.93 -2.61 7.89
CA GLY A 172 25.65 -1.66 6.83
C GLY A 172 25.20 -2.35 5.54
N ASN A 173 24.45 -1.63 4.75
CA ASN A 173 24.06 -2.03 3.41
C ASN A 173 24.12 -0.83 2.47
N ALA A 174 24.72 -0.99 1.31
CA ALA A 174 24.69 -0.02 0.23
C ALA A 174 24.16 -0.68 -1.04
N LEU A 175 23.30 0.04 -1.78
CA LEU A 175 22.73 -0.44 -3.03
C LEU A 175 22.71 0.70 -4.07
N VAL A 176 23.06 0.34 -5.30
CA VAL A 176 22.87 1.18 -6.48
C VAL A 176 22.06 0.38 -7.50
N GLN A 177 21.05 1.00 -8.08
CA GLN A 177 20.17 0.39 -9.08
C GLN A 177 19.91 1.38 -10.21
N TYR A 178 19.82 0.88 -11.43
CA TYR A 178 19.46 1.63 -12.62
C TYR A 178 18.34 0.91 -13.38
N LEU A 179 17.34 1.66 -13.84
CA LEU A 179 16.28 1.20 -14.73
C LEU A 179 16.31 2.02 -16.02
N SER A 180 16.20 1.38 -17.17
CA SER A 180 16.32 2.04 -18.49
C SER A 180 15.21 3.06 -18.79
N ARG A 181 14.01 2.89 -18.24
CA ARG A 181 12.87 3.83 -18.34
C ARG A 181 12.24 4.05 -16.96
N GLY A 182 13.06 4.17 -15.95
CA GLY A 182 12.67 4.36 -14.56
C GLY A 182 13.77 5.05 -13.78
N PRO A 183 13.65 5.16 -12.48
CA PRO A 183 14.63 5.89 -11.69
C PRO A 183 15.95 5.13 -11.55
N ALA A 184 17.06 5.87 -11.57
CA ALA A 184 18.27 5.47 -10.90
C ALA A 184 18.07 5.64 -9.40
N GLU A 185 18.54 4.69 -8.61
CA GLU A 185 18.36 4.68 -7.16
C GLU A 185 19.66 4.37 -6.44
N THR A 186 19.90 5.08 -5.33
CA THR A 186 20.99 4.82 -4.40
C THR A 186 20.39 4.71 -2.99
N ARG A 187 20.78 3.65 -2.27
CA ARG A 187 20.36 3.42 -0.87
C ARG A 187 21.59 3.21 -0.01
N PHE A 188 21.51 3.73 1.18
CA PHE A 188 22.48 3.49 2.24
C PHE A 188 21.76 3.23 3.55
N GLU A 189 22.14 2.19 4.24
CA GLU A 189 21.59 1.80 5.53
C GLU A 189 22.73 1.48 6.48
N LEU A 190 22.61 1.97 7.70
CA LEU A 190 23.55 1.68 8.79
C LEU A 190 22.74 1.35 10.04
N GLY A 191 23.11 0.28 10.71
CA GLY A 191 22.50 -0.16 11.96
C GLY A 191 23.54 -0.58 12.98
N TRP A 192 23.25 -0.28 14.23
CA TRP A 192 24.01 -0.78 15.36
C TRP A 192 23.06 -1.33 16.42
N GLY A 193 23.32 -2.54 16.90
CA GLY A 193 22.49 -3.23 17.87
C GLY A 193 23.29 -3.75 19.06
N SER A 194 22.63 -3.73 20.22
CA SER A 194 23.00 -4.43 21.44
C SER A 194 21.74 -4.83 22.21
N ASP A 195 21.88 -5.60 23.28
CA ASP A 195 20.77 -6.02 24.14
C ASP A 195 19.89 -4.85 24.63
N SER A 196 20.50 -3.67 24.85
CA SER A 196 19.82 -2.52 25.44
C SER A 196 19.50 -1.40 24.45
N LEU A 197 20.28 -1.26 23.38
CA LEU A 197 20.16 -0.14 22.44
C LEU A 197 20.29 -0.60 20.99
N GLU A 198 19.33 -0.20 20.18
CA GLU A 198 19.30 -0.43 18.75
C GLU A 198 19.17 0.93 18.05
N ILE A 199 20.01 1.21 17.05
CA ILE A 199 19.99 2.45 16.25
C ILE A 199 20.05 2.08 14.77
N THR A 200 19.18 2.66 13.96
CA THR A 200 19.23 2.54 12.50
C THR A 200 19.14 3.88 11.82
N GLY A 201 19.90 4.02 10.74
CA GLY A 201 19.81 5.15 9.81
C GLY A 201 19.65 4.64 8.39
N PHE A 202 18.83 5.31 7.61
CA PHE A 202 18.53 4.97 6.22
C PHE A 202 18.47 6.22 5.37
N LEU A 203 19.12 6.19 4.22
CA LEU A 203 19.09 7.24 3.20
C LEU A 203 18.76 6.60 1.85
N ASN A 204 17.89 7.23 1.10
CA ASN A 204 17.53 6.82 -0.26
C ASN A 204 17.41 8.04 -1.16
N ALA A 205 17.99 7.96 -2.33
CA ALA A 205 17.86 8.95 -3.38
C ALA A 205 17.43 8.25 -4.67
N LYS A 206 16.42 8.83 -5.36
CA LYS A 206 15.94 8.37 -6.66
C LYS A 206 15.94 9.54 -7.63
N GLN A 207 16.33 9.29 -8.87
CA GLN A 207 16.30 10.31 -9.93
C GLN A 207 15.84 9.67 -11.24
N GLN A 208 14.90 10.32 -11.90
CA GLN A 208 14.42 9.94 -13.22
C GLN A 208 14.46 11.14 -14.15
N ALA A 209 15.10 10.98 -15.32
CA ALA A 209 15.01 11.96 -16.38
C ALA A 209 13.60 11.96 -17.02
N PRO A 210 13.10 13.08 -17.52
CA PRO A 210 11.86 13.12 -18.28
C PRO A 210 12.00 12.28 -19.56
N PHE A 211 10.92 11.60 -19.94
CA PHE A 211 10.85 10.82 -21.18
C PHE A 211 9.43 10.86 -21.77
N SER A 212 9.24 10.30 -22.96
CA SER A 212 7.92 10.21 -23.59
C SER A 212 7.69 8.83 -24.16
N LEU A 213 6.43 8.40 -24.19
CA LEU A 213 5.99 7.16 -24.79
C LEU A 213 5.01 7.42 -25.93
N PRO A 214 5.14 6.72 -27.08
CA PRO A 214 4.15 6.78 -28.13
C PRO A 214 2.86 6.07 -27.70
N SER A 215 1.71 6.68 -27.97
CA SER A 215 0.40 6.08 -27.76
C SER A 215 -0.59 6.66 -28.76
N GLU A 216 -1.22 5.80 -29.56
CA GLU A 216 -2.31 6.17 -30.48
C GLU A 216 -2.00 7.40 -31.37
N GLY A 217 -0.78 7.45 -31.92
CA GLY A 217 -0.33 8.56 -32.77
C GLY A 217 0.10 9.83 -32.05
N ARG A 218 0.22 9.78 -30.73
CA ARG A 218 0.68 10.89 -29.86
C ARG A 218 1.93 10.51 -29.09
N SER A 219 2.59 11.52 -28.55
CA SER A 219 3.68 11.38 -27.58
C SER A 219 3.16 11.76 -26.19
N ILE A 220 3.14 10.78 -25.29
CA ILE A 220 2.69 10.96 -23.91
C ILE A 220 3.92 11.27 -23.05
N PRO A 221 4.07 12.50 -22.54
CA PRO A 221 5.22 12.89 -21.74
C PRO A 221 5.13 12.38 -20.30
N TYR A 222 6.28 12.08 -19.73
CA TYR A 222 6.48 11.76 -18.32
C TYR A 222 7.46 12.76 -17.72
N ALA A 223 7.07 13.44 -16.66
CA ALA A 223 7.91 14.40 -15.95
C ALA A 223 9.12 13.71 -15.31
N GLY A 224 10.24 14.41 -15.29
CA GLY A 224 11.38 13.99 -14.50
C GLY A 224 11.17 14.26 -13.02
N PHE A 225 11.85 13.51 -12.15
CA PHE A 225 11.80 13.75 -10.72
C PHE A 225 13.11 13.41 -10.00
N THR A 226 13.27 14.03 -8.83
CA THR A 226 14.30 13.68 -7.85
C THR A 226 13.64 13.53 -6.49
N ASP A 227 13.78 12.34 -5.89
CA ASP A 227 13.26 12.01 -4.58
C ASP A 227 14.41 11.77 -3.60
N ALA A 228 14.22 12.20 -2.36
CA ALA A 228 15.10 11.88 -1.25
C ALA A 228 14.28 11.42 -0.05
N THR A 229 14.71 10.36 0.60
CA THR A 229 14.13 9.85 1.86
C THR A 229 15.25 9.66 2.87
N ALA A 230 15.05 10.16 4.08
CA ALA A 230 15.87 9.88 5.24
C ALA A 230 15.01 9.29 6.36
N HIS A 231 15.51 8.28 7.06
CA HIS A 231 14.83 7.69 8.21
C HIS A 231 15.84 7.31 9.27
N GLY A 232 15.61 7.72 10.50
CA GLY A 232 16.38 7.34 11.68
C GLY A 232 15.47 6.75 12.74
N LYS A 233 15.89 5.66 13.37
CA LYS A 233 15.15 4.99 14.45
C LYS A 233 16.09 4.60 15.57
N ILE A 234 15.63 4.80 16.80
CA ILE A 234 16.28 4.38 18.02
C ILE A 234 15.29 3.57 18.87
N GLN A 235 15.75 2.46 19.41
CA GLN A 235 15.02 1.68 20.41
C GLN A 235 15.94 1.45 21.61
N TRP A 236 15.52 1.87 22.78
CA TRP A 236 16.33 1.85 23.98
C TRP A 236 15.58 1.20 25.15
N ARG A 237 16.12 0.09 25.64
CA ARG A 237 15.69 -0.62 26.86
C ARG A 237 16.51 -0.11 28.06
N PHE A 238 16.13 1.03 28.62
CA PHE A 238 16.95 1.76 29.59
C PHE A 238 16.78 1.28 31.05
N ALA A 239 15.70 0.52 31.33
CA ALA A 239 15.47 -0.09 32.64
C ALA A 239 14.60 -1.34 32.47
N ARG A 240 14.55 -2.17 33.53
CA ARG A 240 13.72 -3.38 33.52
C ARG A 240 12.26 -3.07 33.24
N GLY A 241 11.73 -3.63 32.16
CA GLY A 241 10.36 -3.42 31.71
C GLY A 241 10.14 -2.12 30.93
N TRP A 242 11.10 -1.20 30.84
CA TRP A 242 10.98 0.07 30.13
C TRP A 242 11.67 0.02 28.78
N LYS A 243 10.93 0.44 27.75
CA LYS A 243 11.43 0.55 26.38
C LYS A 243 10.97 1.86 25.76
N LEU A 244 11.90 2.64 25.27
CA LEU A 244 11.67 3.82 24.44
C LEU A 244 11.92 3.45 22.97
N THR A 245 10.99 3.76 22.09
CA THR A 245 11.16 3.67 20.64
C THR A 245 10.86 5.04 20.05
N SER A 246 11.80 5.60 19.29
CA SER A 246 11.60 6.86 18.57
C SER A 246 12.14 6.75 17.15
N TRP A 247 11.41 7.35 16.20
CA TRP A 247 11.89 7.47 14.83
C TRP A 247 11.50 8.82 14.21
N LEU A 248 12.33 9.26 13.28
CA LEU A 248 12.12 10.44 12.46
C LEU A 248 12.27 10.05 10.99
N ARG A 249 11.33 10.45 10.15
CA ARG A 249 11.37 10.27 8.71
C ARG A 249 11.18 11.61 8.02
N GLY A 250 12.00 11.87 7.00
CA GLY A 250 11.85 12.95 6.06
C GLY A 250 11.76 12.42 4.62
N PHE A 251 10.89 13.00 3.82
CA PHE A 251 10.77 12.74 2.39
C PHE A 251 10.65 14.06 1.64
N GLN A 252 11.32 14.17 0.52
CA GLN A 252 11.21 15.28 -0.41
C GLN A 252 11.19 14.75 -1.85
N SER A 253 10.30 15.31 -2.67
CA SER A 253 10.22 15.06 -4.11
C SER A 253 10.15 16.39 -4.85
N ALA A 254 10.93 16.51 -5.92
CA ALA A 254 10.88 17.60 -6.87
C ALA A 254 10.69 17.02 -8.26
N SER A 255 9.54 17.27 -8.86
CA SER A 255 9.20 16.84 -10.21
C SER A 255 9.10 18.04 -11.12
N SER A 256 9.59 17.94 -12.37
CA SER A 256 9.49 19.01 -13.36
C SER A 256 9.34 18.43 -14.77
N GLY A 257 8.61 19.15 -15.60
CA GLY A 257 8.35 18.76 -16.98
C GLY A 257 6.89 18.95 -17.36
N THR A 258 6.41 18.12 -18.27
CA THR A 258 5.02 18.11 -18.69
C THR A 258 4.27 16.99 -17.96
N PHE A 259 3.18 17.38 -17.31
CA PHE A 259 2.27 16.50 -16.58
C PHE A 259 1.01 16.28 -17.40
N ILE A 260 0.49 15.06 -17.36
CA ILE A 260 -0.80 14.73 -17.96
C ILE A 260 -1.83 14.62 -16.87
N GLU A 261 -2.91 15.33 -17.03
CA GLU A 261 -4.11 15.16 -16.21
C GLU A 261 -5.27 14.72 -17.12
N SER A 262 -6.00 13.70 -16.69
CA SER A 262 -7.27 13.34 -17.29
C SER A 262 -8.39 13.90 -16.40
N VAL A 263 -9.18 14.80 -16.97
CA VAL A 263 -10.29 15.44 -16.29
C VAL A 263 -11.53 15.29 -17.16
N ALA A 264 -12.55 14.62 -16.61
CA ALA A 264 -13.80 14.33 -17.34
C ALA A 264 -13.55 13.75 -18.75
N GLY A 265 -12.58 12.82 -18.85
CA GLY A 265 -12.17 12.18 -20.10
C GLY A 265 -11.34 13.04 -21.04
N GLN A 266 -11.01 14.28 -20.68
CA GLN A 266 -10.10 15.12 -21.45
C GLN A 266 -8.67 15.00 -20.92
N ILE A 267 -7.72 14.81 -21.84
CA ILE A 267 -6.28 14.79 -21.51
C ILE A 267 -5.75 16.22 -21.64
N ALA A 268 -5.40 16.82 -20.51
CA ALA A 268 -4.68 18.10 -20.45
C ALA A 268 -3.18 17.85 -20.23
N GLN A 269 -2.35 18.65 -20.90
CA GLN A 269 -0.90 18.66 -20.71
C GLN A 269 -0.49 20.00 -20.07
N ASN A 270 0.12 19.93 -18.90
CA ASN A 270 0.53 21.09 -18.15
C ASN A 270 2.04 21.06 -17.92
N SER A 271 2.76 22.10 -18.30
CA SER A 271 4.18 22.22 -18.04
C SER A 271 4.41 22.97 -16.73
N GLY A 272 5.35 22.50 -15.93
CA GLY A 272 5.65 23.13 -14.66
C GLY A 272 6.43 22.25 -13.69
N SER A 273 6.24 22.48 -12.40
CA SER A 273 6.89 21.73 -11.32
C SER A 273 5.94 21.40 -10.17
N VAL A 274 6.23 20.28 -9.52
CA VAL A 274 5.54 19.84 -8.30
C VAL A 274 6.59 19.57 -7.24
N LEU A 275 6.45 20.23 -6.09
CA LEU A 275 7.30 20.02 -4.92
C LEU A 275 6.46 19.37 -3.83
N GLN A 276 6.96 18.27 -3.27
CA GLN A 276 6.32 17.55 -2.16
C GLN A 276 7.34 17.37 -1.04
N SER A 277 6.90 17.50 0.19
CA SER A 277 7.70 17.15 1.36
C SER A 277 6.83 16.58 2.48
N ASP A 278 7.41 15.67 3.23
CA ASP A 278 6.75 15.01 4.37
C ASP A 278 7.80 14.83 5.46
N VAL A 279 7.49 15.29 6.64
CA VAL A 279 8.28 15.05 7.84
C VAL A 279 7.36 14.44 8.89
N SER A 280 7.74 13.27 9.38
CA SER A 280 6.97 12.54 10.37
C SER A 280 7.87 12.00 11.50
N SER A 281 7.36 12.02 12.71
CA SER A 281 8.08 11.59 13.91
C SER A 281 7.14 10.85 14.85
N THR A 282 7.65 9.81 15.49
CA THR A 282 6.96 9.15 16.59
C THR A 282 7.89 8.93 17.78
N THR A 283 7.33 8.96 18.97
CA THR A 283 7.99 8.52 20.19
C THR A 283 7.03 7.69 20.99
N SER A 284 7.42 6.47 21.32
CA SER A 284 6.61 5.48 22.04
C SER A 284 7.36 5.05 23.30
N LEU A 285 6.71 5.15 24.45
CA LEU A 285 7.20 4.67 25.72
C LEU A 285 6.37 3.46 26.14
N GLU A 286 7.02 2.33 26.28
CA GLU A 286 6.40 1.09 26.74
C GLU A 286 6.90 0.72 28.14
N TYR A 287 5.98 0.33 29.00
CA TYR A 287 6.26 -0.24 30.31
C TYR A 287 5.58 -1.59 30.47
N ALA A 288 6.38 -2.62 30.67
CA ALA A 288 5.91 -3.99 30.89
C ALA A 288 6.13 -4.42 32.34
N LEU A 289 5.07 -4.80 33.05
CA LEU A 289 5.10 -5.29 34.42
C LEU A 289 4.31 -6.59 34.54
N GLY A 290 5.02 -7.69 34.68
CA GLY A 290 4.41 -9.01 34.78
C GLY A 290 3.53 -9.35 33.57
N ARG A 291 2.21 -9.41 33.77
CA ARG A 291 1.22 -9.71 32.74
C ARG A 291 0.57 -8.47 32.10
N ALA A 292 1.00 -7.29 32.53
CA ALA A 292 0.46 -6.04 32.03
C ALA A 292 1.50 -5.26 31.23
N ARG A 293 1.04 -4.50 30.24
CA ARG A 293 1.87 -3.61 29.41
C ARG A 293 1.10 -2.31 29.15
N LEU A 294 1.76 -1.20 29.41
CA LEU A 294 1.28 0.13 29.04
C LEU A 294 2.15 0.66 27.91
N ASN A 295 1.53 1.16 26.87
CA ASN A 295 2.21 1.84 25.76
C ASN A 295 1.60 3.22 25.57
N VAL A 296 2.41 4.28 25.59
CA VAL A 296 2.01 5.64 25.26
C VAL A 296 2.84 6.12 24.08
N THR A 297 2.16 6.58 23.04
CA THR A 297 2.79 7.00 21.79
C THR A 297 2.32 8.40 21.39
N ALA A 298 3.28 9.29 21.12
CA ALA A 298 3.07 10.56 20.46
C ALA A 298 3.56 10.47 19.02
N TYR A 299 2.73 10.90 18.07
CA TYR A 299 3.03 10.94 16.64
C TYR A 299 2.68 12.31 16.09
N GLY A 300 3.52 12.83 15.21
CA GLY A 300 3.28 14.04 14.46
C GLY A 300 3.77 13.91 13.01
N SER A 301 3.04 14.50 12.08
CA SER A 301 3.45 14.56 10.69
C SER A 301 2.99 15.86 10.04
N VAL A 302 3.82 16.37 9.14
CA VAL A 302 3.54 17.55 8.30
C VAL A 302 3.82 17.19 6.85
N TYR A 303 2.82 17.34 6.01
CA TYR A 303 2.93 17.17 4.56
C TYR A 303 2.71 18.51 3.87
N ASN A 304 3.61 18.86 2.93
CA ASN A 304 3.46 20.05 2.08
C ASN A 304 3.49 19.59 0.61
N GLU A 305 2.70 20.26 -0.21
CA GLU A 305 2.70 20.11 -1.65
C GLU A 305 2.50 21.46 -2.32
N ARG A 306 3.28 21.73 -3.36
CA ARG A 306 3.18 22.94 -4.17
C ARG A 306 3.24 22.60 -5.64
N TYR A 307 2.22 23.02 -6.35
CA TYR A 307 2.15 23.00 -7.80
C TYR A 307 2.51 24.39 -8.33
N ASN A 308 3.34 24.41 -9.35
CA ASN A 308 3.66 25.63 -10.11
C ASN A 308 3.62 25.27 -11.59
N PHE A 309 2.49 25.54 -12.24
CA PHE A 309 2.29 25.30 -13.67
C PHE A 309 2.45 26.63 -14.41
N ASP A 310 3.35 26.65 -15.42
CA ASP A 310 3.71 27.84 -16.18
C ASP A 310 2.61 28.25 -17.17
N THR A 311 1.96 27.25 -17.79
CA THR A 311 0.87 27.43 -18.73
C THR A 311 -0.18 26.34 -18.53
N VAL A 312 -1.43 26.74 -18.53
CA VAL A 312 -2.59 25.87 -18.50
C VAL A 312 -3.43 26.23 -19.71
N GLN A 313 -3.27 25.51 -20.83
CA GLN A 313 -4.03 25.70 -22.09
C GLN A 313 -4.16 27.16 -22.56
N GLY A 314 -3.09 27.95 -22.45
CA GLY A 314 -3.06 29.35 -22.91
C GLY A 314 -3.45 30.37 -21.85
N ASP A 315 -3.85 29.97 -20.65
CA ASP A 315 -4.10 30.87 -19.52
C ASP A 315 -2.82 31.09 -18.68
N ALA A 316 -2.82 32.16 -17.88
CA ALA A 316 -1.75 32.47 -16.95
C ALA A 316 -1.51 31.29 -15.98
N GLY A 317 -0.25 31.06 -15.64
CA GLY A 317 0.19 29.96 -14.79
C GLY A 317 -0.58 29.84 -13.47
N MET A 318 -0.64 28.64 -12.93
CA MET A 318 -1.34 28.32 -11.69
C MET A 318 -0.35 27.93 -10.59
N ILE A 319 -0.42 28.64 -9.47
CA ILE A 319 0.29 28.24 -8.23
C ILE A 319 -0.76 27.76 -7.25
N ASP A 320 -0.58 26.54 -6.75
CA ASP A 320 -1.40 25.98 -5.70
C ASP A 320 -0.53 25.36 -4.61
N ASP A 321 -0.85 25.62 -3.38
CA ASP A 321 -0.14 25.09 -2.21
C ASP A 321 -1.09 24.41 -1.25
N LEU A 322 -0.58 23.38 -0.61
CA LEU A 322 -1.27 22.57 0.37
C LEU A 322 -0.32 22.24 1.52
N ARG A 323 -0.79 22.41 2.74
CA ARG A 323 -0.13 21.92 3.94
C ARG A 323 -1.13 21.18 4.80
N ARG A 324 -0.84 19.92 5.14
CA ARG A 324 -1.62 19.12 6.11
C ARG A 324 -0.74 18.78 7.30
N ARG A 325 -1.31 18.90 8.50
CA ARG A 325 -0.63 18.55 9.76
C ARG A 325 -1.49 17.57 10.52
N ILE A 326 -0.87 16.54 11.07
CA ILE A 326 -1.51 15.58 11.97
C ILE A 326 -0.71 15.48 13.26
N GLY A 327 -1.43 15.48 14.39
CA GLY A 327 -0.90 15.19 15.71
C GLY A 327 -1.74 14.09 16.36
N ARG A 328 -1.11 13.11 16.97
CA ARG A 328 -1.78 11.95 17.57
C ARG A 328 -1.13 11.61 18.90
N LEU A 329 -1.93 11.56 19.96
CA LEU A 329 -1.54 11.00 21.23
C LEU A 329 -2.37 9.73 21.48
N TYR A 330 -1.71 8.63 21.74
CA TYR A 330 -2.31 7.30 21.83
C TYR A 330 -1.81 6.61 23.09
N ALA A 331 -2.72 5.98 23.85
CA ALA A 331 -2.40 5.17 25.00
C ALA A 331 -3.11 3.82 24.91
N GLN A 332 -2.38 2.74 25.20
CA GLN A 332 -2.88 1.37 25.18
C GLN A 332 -2.42 0.64 26.44
N TYR A 333 -3.35 -0.01 27.12
CA TYR A 333 -3.09 -0.90 28.23
C TYR A 333 -3.52 -2.31 27.90
N ASP A 334 -2.57 -3.23 27.96
CA ASP A 334 -2.77 -4.66 27.72
C ASP A 334 -2.62 -5.41 29.03
N VAL A 335 -3.54 -6.33 29.34
CA VAL A 335 -3.43 -7.21 30.48
C VAL A 335 -3.79 -8.65 30.09
N SER A 336 -2.88 -9.59 30.36
CA SER A 336 -3.12 -11.02 30.20
C SER A 336 -3.58 -11.60 31.53
N PHE A 337 -4.84 -12.00 31.61
CA PHE A 337 -5.38 -12.64 32.83
C PHE A 337 -4.75 -14.04 33.03
N ASN A 338 -4.56 -14.74 31.93
CA ASN A 338 -3.88 -16.03 31.85
C ASN A 338 -3.25 -16.21 30.46
N THR A 339 -2.78 -17.40 30.12
CA THR A 339 -2.18 -17.70 28.81
C THR A 339 -3.19 -17.67 27.66
N SER A 340 -4.50 -17.73 27.98
CA SER A 340 -5.58 -17.88 27.01
C SER A 340 -6.43 -16.62 26.84
N ASN A 341 -6.35 -15.66 27.76
CA ASN A 341 -7.23 -14.49 27.75
C ASN A 341 -6.43 -13.20 27.96
N ARG A 342 -6.62 -12.26 27.04
CA ARG A 342 -6.01 -10.92 27.08
C ARG A 342 -7.08 -9.86 26.84
N LEU A 343 -7.02 -8.79 27.58
CA LEU A 343 -7.80 -7.57 27.39
C LEU A 343 -6.85 -6.45 26.99
N MET A 344 -7.22 -5.71 25.96
CA MET A 344 -6.61 -4.46 25.55
C MET A 344 -7.65 -3.35 25.71
N LEU A 345 -7.27 -2.27 26.34
CA LEU A 345 -8.04 -1.02 26.44
C LEU A 345 -7.17 0.14 25.95
N GLY A 346 -7.77 1.12 25.31
CA GLY A 346 -7.00 2.28 24.93
C GLY A 346 -7.84 3.47 24.53
N GLY A 347 -7.13 4.58 24.38
CA GLY A 347 -7.68 5.86 23.97
C GLY A 347 -6.72 6.58 23.05
N GLU A 348 -7.27 7.50 22.26
CA GLU A 348 -6.51 8.28 21.28
C GLU A 348 -7.12 9.67 21.16
N PHE A 349 -6.27 10.66 21.03
CA PHE A 349 -6.65 12.01 20.64
C PHE A 349 -5.93 12.35 19.33
N LEU A 350 -6.70 12.75 18.34
CA LEU A 350 -6.22 13.09 17.00
C LEU A 350 -6.54 14.55 16.68
N TYR A 351 -5.54 15.27 16.22
CA TYR A 351 -5.62 16.60 15.63
C TYR A 351 -5.20 16.53 14.17
N ASP A 352 -6.02 17.03 13.25
CA ASP A 352 -5.75 16.99 11.82
C ASP A 352 -6.26 18.27 11.17
N ASP A 353 -5.39 19.05 10.56
CA ASP A 353 -5.73 20.29 9.86
C ASP A 353 -5.15 20.35 8.45
N ILE A 354 -5.77 21.19 7.64
CA ILE A 354 -5.32 21.47 6.28
C ILE A 354 -5.37 22.97 6.01
N THR A 355 -4.29 23.48 5.39
CA THR A 355 -4.21 24.85 4.91
C THR A 355 -3.78 24.86 3.45
N GLY A 356 -4.22 25.85 2.69
CA GLY A 356 -3.85 26.01 1.28
C GLY A 356 -4.80 26.95 0.55
N SER A 357 -4.48 27.28 -0.67
CA SER A 357 -5.26 28.21 -1.50
C SER A 357 -6.70 27.74 -1.73
N ARG A 358 -6.90 26.41 -1.78
CA ARG A 358 -8.17 25.73 -2.08
C ARG A 358 -9.02 25.37 -0.87
N TYR A 359 -8.48 25.48 0.36
CA TYR A 359 -9.12 24.94 1.55
C TYR A 359 -9.44 26.03 2.56
N ARG A 360 -10.74 26.27 2.76
CA ARG A 360 -11.27 27.17 3.77
C ARG A 360 -12.55 26.58 4.35
N ASP A 361 -12.78 26.72 5.65
CA ASP A 361 -14.08 26.37 6.24
C ASP A 361 -15.18 27.38 5.83
N SER A 362 -16.41 27.14 6.26
CA SER A 362 -17.55 27.99 5.93
C SER A 362 -17.41 29.45 6.41
N LEU A 363 -16.59 29.68 7.41
CA LEU A 363 -16.30 31.01 7.99
C LEU A 363 -14.99 31.61 7.45
N GLY A 364 -14.31 30.95 6.51
CA GLY A 364 -13.02 31.39 5.96
C GLY A 364 -11.80 31.01 6.80
N GLY A 365 -11.98 30.24 7.87
CA GLY A 365 -10.93 29.71 8.74
C GLY A 365 -10.19 28.50 8.17
N THR A 366 -9.33 27.91 8.99
CA THR A 366 -8.60 26.67 8.68
C THR A 366 -9.45 25.47 9.02
N PRO A 367 -9.75 24.58 8.03
CA PRO A 367 -10.41 23.33 8.29
C PRO A 367 -9.64 22.46 9.29
N LEU A 368 -10.33 21.96 10.30
CA LEU A 368 -9.74 21.25 11.42
C LEU A 368 -10.64 20.13 11.91
N TYR A 369 -10.06 18.93 12.09
CA TYR A 369 -10.67 17.80 12.78
C TYR A 369 -10.02 17.59 14.14
N ARG A 370 -10.86 17.39 15.16
CA ARG A 370 -10.46 16.89 16.47
C ARG A 370 -11.25 15.63 16.73
N THR A 371 -10.54 14.52 16.99
CA THR A 371 -11.18 13.23 17.21
C THR A 371 -10.73 12.65 18.54
N GLY A 372 -11.69 12.40 19.44
CA GLY A 372 -11.51 11.59 20.63
C GLY A 372 -11.84 10.14 20.33
N VAL A 373 -11.04 9.20 20.83
CA VAL A 373 -11.24 7.76 20.54
C VAL A 373 -11.15 6.96 21.82
N ALA A 374 -12.06 5.98 21.96
CA ALA A 374 -11.95 4.91 22.93
C ALA A 374 -12.07 3.57 22.21
N PHE A 375 -11.27 2.57 22.61
CA PHE A 375 -11.34 1.23 22.04
C PHE A 375 -11.07 0.15 23.08
N ALA A 376 -11.64 -1.02 22.83
CA ALA A 376 -11.43 -2.22 23.62
C ALA A 376 -11.30 -3.43 22.71
N GLN A 377 -10.45 -4.40 23.11
CA GLN A 377 -10.30 -5.67 22.43
C GLN A 377 -10.13 -6.78 23.46
N TRP A 378 -10.88 -7.86 23.26
CA TRP A 378 -10.73 -9.10 23.99
C TRP A 378 -10.21 -10.18 23.08
N GLU A 379 -9.09 -10.80 23.44
CA GLU A 379 -8.52 -11.97 22.78
C GLU A 379 -8.73 -13.19 23.67
N GLY A 380 -9.30 -14.24 23.11
CA GLY A 380 -9.55 -15.48 23.79
C GLY A 380 -9.06 -16.70 23.04
N MET A 381 -8.46 -17.64 23.77
CA MET A 381 -8.03 -18.96 23.27
C MET A 381 -8.50 -20.05 24.24
N PRO A 382 -9.83 -20.36 24.24
CA PRO A 382 -10.39 -21.31 25.20
C PRO A 382 -9.82 -22.71 25.06
N THR A 383 -9.34 -23.06 23.87
CA THR A 383 -8.65 -24.32 23.57
C THR A 383 -7.49 -24.05 22.62
N SER A 384 -6.57 -25.01 22.45
CA SER A 384 -5.46 -24.89 21.48
C SER A 384 -5.91 -24.83 20.02
N TRP A 385 -7.14 -25.20 19.73
CA TRP A 385 -7.71 -25.28 18.38
C TRP A 385 -8.76 -24.20 18.07
N ILE A 386 -9.14 -23.37 19.05
CA ILE A 386 -10.02 -22.20 18.87
C ILE A 386 -9.35 -20.96 19.45
N SER A 387 -9.27 -19.88 18.66
CA SER A 387 -8.96 -18.55 19.14
C SER A 387 -9.89 -17.52 18.50
N TYR A 388 -10.21 -16.45 19.24
CA TYR A 388 -11.08 -15.39 18.76
C TYR A 388 -10.64 -14.02 19.25
N VAL A 389 -11.05 -13.00 18.51
CA VAL A 389 -10.88 -11.59 18.85
C VAL A 389 -12.25 -10.91 18.74
N LEU A 390 -12.63 -10.21 19.79
CA LEU A 390 -13.78 -9.30 19.81
C LEU A 390 -13.24 -7.90 20.05
N SER A 391 -13.55 -6.94 19.20
CA SER A 391 -13.11 -5.55 19.35
C SER A 391 -14.22 -4.57 19.03
N ALA A 392 -14.14 -3.40 19.68
CA ALA A 392 -15.00 -2.27 19.39
C ALA A 392 -14.21 -0.97 19.56
N ARG A 393 -14.50 0.01 18.72
CA ARG A 393 -13.92 1.36 18.73
C ARG A 393 -15.04 2.39 18.58
N LEU A 394 -14.97 3.44 19.37
CA LEU A 394 -15.78 4.63 19.28
C LEU A 394 -14.89 5.80 18.88
N ASP A 395 -15.20 6.46 17.78
CA ASP A 395 -14.60 7.70 17.34
C ASP A 395 -15.62 8.82 17.51
N ASP A 396 -15.26 9.90 18.18
CA ASP A 396 -16.07 11.10 18.35
C ASP A 396 -15.34 12.30 17.73
N ASN A 397 -15.89 12.81 16.63
CA ASN A 397 -15.22 13.81 15.80
C ASN A 397 -15.97 15.14 15.80
N SER A 398 -15.24 16.25 15.84
CA SER A 398 -15.79 17.61 15.89
C SER A 398 -16.61 18.03 14.67
N VAL A 399 -16.58 17.29 13.55
CA VAL A 399 -17.22 17.67 12.28
C VAL A 399 -18.35 16.72 11.90
N PHE A 400 -18.12 15.41 11.94
CA PHE A 400 -19.11 14.42 11.50
C PHE A 400 -19.76 13.62 12.64
N GLY A 401 -19.48 13.99 13.91
CA GLY A 401 -20.03 13.31 15.09
C GLY A 401 -19.40 11.96 15.38
N SER A 402 -20.19 11.04 15.95
CA SER A 402 -19.68 9.79 16.48
C SER A 402 -19.89 8.62 15.52
N ALA A 403 -18.88 7.70 15.48
CA ALA A 403 -18.93 6.46 14.73
C ALA A 403 -18.47 5.29 15.61
N ILE A 404 -19.19 4.16 15.54
CA ILE A 404 -18.84 2.94 16.25
C ILE A 404 -18.45 1.82 15.26
N SER A 405 -17.38 1.10 15.54
CA SER A 405 -16.82 0.06 14.68
C SER A 405 -16.58 -1.22 15.48
N PRO A 406 -17.57 -2.12 15.59
CA PRO A 406 -17.40 -3.45 16.17
C PRO A 406 -16.78 -4.43 15.17
N ARG A 407 -16.03 -5.42 15.67
CA ARG A 407 -15.49 -6.54 14.89
C ARG A 407 -15.40 -7.80 15.73
N PHE A 408 -15.68 -8.92 15.08
CA PHE A 408 -15.45 -10.28 15.57
C PHE A 408 -14.59 -11.04 14.59
N SER A 409 -13.60 -11.81 15.07
CA SER A 409 -12.78 -12.72 14.27
C SER A 409 -12.57 -14.03 15.01
N LEU A 410 -12.67 -15.13 14.29
CA LEU A 410 -12.53 -16.49 14.81
C LEU A 410 -11.52 -17.27 13.97
N LEU A 411 -10.64 -17.99 14.63
CA LEU A 411 -9.77 -19.00 14.04
C LEU A 411 -10.08 -20.36 14.66
N TRP A 412 -10.38 -21.33 13.81
CA TRP A 412 -10.54 -22.74 14.16
C TRP A 412 -9.45 -23.57 13.50
N LYS A 413 -8.73 -24.36 14.28
CA LYS A 413 -7.63 -25.24 13.87
C LYS A 413 -8.03 -26.71 14.08
N PRO A 414 -8.76 -27.36 13.13
CA PRO A 414 -9.21 -28.76 13.28
C PRO A 414 -8.05 -29.74 13.46
N ASN A 415 -6.90 -29.40 12.89
CA ASN A 415 -5.65 -30.15 13.03
C ASN A 415 -4.43 -29.23 12.87
N ASN A 416 -3.23 -29.77 12.87
CA ASN A 416 -1.98 -28.99 12.78
C ASN A 416 -1.78 -28.28 11.45
N HIS A 417 -2.47 -28.69 10.38
CA HIS A 417 -2.28 -28.18 9.02
C HIS A 417 -3.45 -27.31 8.55
N LEU A 418 -4.66 -27.58 9.03
CA LEU A 418 -5.86 -26.92 8.54
C LEU A 418 -6.28 -25.77 9.46
N ARG A 419 -6.56 -24.63 8.88
CA ARG A 419 -7.04 -23.40 9.54
C ARG A 419 -8.27 -22.88 8.83
N VAL A 420 -9.30 -22.65 9.59
CA VAL A 420 -10.52 -21.97 9.13
C VAL A 420 -10.62 -20.68 9.89
N SER A 421 -10.57 -19.54 9.20
CA SER A 421 -10.79 -18.25 9.82
C SER A 421 -12.00 -17.55 9.24
N THR A 422 -12.73 -16.85 10.09
CA THR A 422 -13.85 -15.99 9.67
C THR A 422 -13.78 -14.67 10.44
N SER A 423 -14.25 -13.62 9.81
CA SER A 423 -14.27 -12.29 10.38
C SER A 423 -15.50 -11.55 9.91
N ALA A 424 -16.15 -10.82 10.81
CA ALA A 424 -17.25 -9.91 10.50
C ALA A 424 -17.05 -8.60 11.26
N GLY A 425 -17.30 -7.47 10.61
CA GLY A 425 -17.12 -6.18 11.26
C GLY A 425 -17.70 -5.04 10.46
N SER A 426 -17.97 -3.94 11.18
CA SER A 426 -18.35 -2.67 10.60
C SER A 426 -17.14 -1.75 10.53
N GLY A 427 -17.12 -0.90 9.52
CA GLY A 427 -16.15 0.16 9.34
C GLY A 427 -16.81 1.45 8.90
N PHE A 428 -16.08 2.55 9.00
CA PHE A 428 -16.52 3.83 8.47
C PHE A 428 -15.36 4.56 7.80
N LYS A 429 -15.71 5.50 6.91
CA LYS A 429 -14.78 6.47 6.35
C LYS A 429 -15.37 7.87 6.55
N ALA A 430 -14.62 8.73 7.23
CA ALA A 430 -14.97 10.13 7.41
C ALA A 430 -14.98 10.88 6.06
N PRO A 431 -15.86 11.86 5.86
CA PRO A 431 -15.69 12.81 4.77
C PRO A 431 -14.32 13.46 4.85
N ASP A 432 -13.62 13.56 3.74
CA ASP A 432 -12.29 14.18 3.70
C ASP A 432 -12.37 15.71 3.58
N PHE A 433 -11.24 16.38 3.79
CA PHE A 433 -11.16 17.84 3.69
C PHE A 433 -11.56 18.37 2.32
N ARG A 434 -11.29 17.61 1.23
CA ARG A 434 -11.68 17.99 -0.12
C ARG A 434 -13.18 17.92 -0.28
N GLN A 435 -13.81 16.86 0.19
CA GLN A 435 -15.25 16.67 0.10
C GLN A 435 -16.04 17.76 0.84
N LEU A 436 -15.50 18.26 1.96
CA LEU A 436 -16.18 19.27 2.77
C LEU A 436 -15.82 20.72 2.41
N PHE A 437 -14.53 21.01 2.16
CA PHE A 437 -14.05 22.40 2.24
C PHE A 437 -13.40 22.93 0.96
N VAL A 438 -13.22 22.12 -0.08
CA VAL A 438 -12.54 22.56 -1.30
C VAL A 438 -13.27 23.71 -1.99
N THR A 439 -12.49 24.63 -2.57
CA THR A 439 -12.95 25.57 -3.57
C THR A 439 -11.90 25.59 -4.66
N PHE A 440 -12.22 25.04 -5.81
CA PHE A 440 -11.26 24.84 -6.88
C PHE A 440 -11.94 25.05 -8.24
N SER A 441 -11.36 25.93 -9.07
CA SER A 441 -11.74 26.10 -10.47
C SER A 441 -10.78 25.33 -11.34
N ASN A 442 -11.24 24.26 -11.95
CA ASN A 442 -10.47 23.53 -12.95
C ASN A 442 -10.61 24.22 -14.29
N ARG A 443 -9.51 24.80 -14.78
CA ARG A 443 -9.44 25.45 -16.08
C ARG A 443 -8.68 24.61 -17.13
N LEU A 444 -8.36 23.38 -16.77
CA LEU A 444 -7.45 22.53 -17.56
C LEU A 444 -8.12 21.86 -18.76
N ALA A 445 -9.45 21.86 -18.85
CA ALA A 445 -10.17 21.17 -19.90
C ALA A 445 -11.43 21.94 -20.34
N GLY A 446 -11.49 22.35 -21.62
CA GLY A 446 -12.65 23.02 -22.22
C GLY A 446 -13.08 24.30 -21.51
N ALA A 447 -14.37 24.48 -21.24
CA ALA A 447 -14.92 25.58 -20.42
C ALA A 447 -14.51 25.47 -18.94
N GLY A 448 -13.97 24.31 -18.51
CA GLY A 448 -13.61 24.01 -17.15
C GLY A 448 -14.84 23.76 -16.25
N TYR A 449 -14.59 23.47 -14.98
CA TYR A 449 -15.63 23.34 -13.98
C TYR A 449 -15.16 23.90 -12.63
N ASP A 450 -16.13 24.28 -11.80
CA ASP A 450 -15.92 24.69 -10.42
C ASP A 450 -16.28 23.55 -9.48
N LEU A 451 -15.37 23.19 -8.54
CA LEU A 451 -15.60 22.22 -7.49
C LEU A 451 -15.71 22.93 -6.14
N ILE A 452 -16.86 22.78 -5.50
CA ILE A 452 -17.19 23.42 -4.23
C ILE A 452 -17.48 22.34 -3.20
N GLY A 453 -16.77 22.35 -2.07
CA GLY A 453 -16.98 21.42 -0.97
C GLY A 453 -18.39 21.50 -0.40
N ALA A 454 -18.90 20.36 0.04
CA ALA A 454 -20.29 20.19 0.47
C ALA A 454 -20.72 21.18 1.55
N GLN A 455 -19.87 21.40 2.57
CA GLN A 455 -20.19 22.29 3.68
C GLN A 455 -20.37 23.76 3.24
N ARG A 456 -19.69 24.19 2.18
CA ARG A 456 -19.84 25.55 1.63
C ARG A 456 -21.18 25.75 0.92
N LEU A 457 -21.83 24.68 0.51
CA LEU A 457 -23.17 24.66 -0.08
C LEU A 457 -24.27 24.31 0.94
N GLY A 458 -23.91 24.18 2.23
CA GLY A 458 -24.83 23.77 3.28
C GLY A 458 -25.24 22.31 3.22
N ILE A 459 -24.48 21.47 2.52
CA ILE A 459 -24.71 20.03 2.44
C ILE A 459 -23.96 19.34 3.59
N ASP A 460 -24.70 18.65 4.46
CA ASP A 460 -24.17 17.89 5.57
C ASP A 460 -23.79 16.48 5.11
N LEU A 461 -22.48 16.21 5.03
CA LEU A 461 -21.97 14.89 4.68
C LEU A 461 -21.85 14.00 5.91
N GLN A 462 -22.44 12.83 5.82
CA GLN A 462 -22.34 11.78 6.81
C GLN A 462 -21.17 10.84 6.49
N PRO A 463 -20.54 10.18 7.47
CA PRO A 463 -19.54 9.16 7.21
C PRO A 463 -20.10 8.03 6.34
N GLU A 464 -19.27 7.59 5.39
CA GLU A 464 -19.52 6.35 4.65
C GLU A 464 -19.41 5.18 5.63
N ARG A 465 -20.21 4.14 5.44
CA ARG A 465 -20.27 2.98 6.32
C ARG A 465 -20.06 1.70 5.54
N SER A 466 -19.47 0.71 6.18
CA SER A 466 -19.39 -0.64 5.63
C SER A 466 -19.77 -1.70 6.65
N PHE A 467 -20.31 -2.80 6.13
CA PHE A 467 -20.37 -4.07 6.84
C PHE A 467 -19.75 -5.14 5.97
N SER A 468 -18.74 -5.82 6.51
CA SER A 468 -17.96 -6.80 5.75
C SER A 468 -17.88 -8.13 6.49
N VAL A 469 -17.90 -9.19 5.70
CA VAL A 469 -17.72 -10.57 6.16
C VAL A 469 -16.68 -11.22 5.27
N ASP A 470 -15.77 -11.97 5.86
CA ASP A 470 -14.84 -12.84 5.14
C ASP A 470 -14.69 -14.19 5.84
N ALA A 471 -14.37 -15.22 5.04
CA ALA A 471 -14.05 -16.54 5.52
C ALA A 471 -12.89 -17.11 4.67
N SER A 472 -11.96 -17.80 5.31
CA SER A 472 -10.87 -18.47 4.61
C SER A 472 -10.63 -19.89 5.15
N LEU A 473 -10.26 -20.76 4.22
CA LEU A 473 -9.79 -22.11 4.48
C LEU A 473 -8.33 -22.15 4.03
N ARG A 474 -7.42 -22.46 4.96
CA ARG A 474 -5.99 -22.52 4.70
C ARG A 474 -5.43 -23.87 5.13
N TYR A 475 -4.67 -24.48 4.23
CA TYR A 475 -3.85 -25.64 4.50
C TYR A 475 -2.39 -25.20 4.54
N GLU A 476 -1.71 -25.37 5.66
CA GLU A 476 -0.35 -24.89 5.90
C GLU A 476 0.58 -26.05 6.29
N ASP A 477 1.88 -25.81 6.08
CA ASP A 477 2.96 -26.73 6.47
C ASP A 477 2.81 -28.13 5.87
N GLY A 478 2.16 -28.24 4.71
CA GLY A 478 2.13 -29.49 3.96
C GLY A 478 3.54 -29.90 3.58
N HIS A 479 3.97 -31.09 4.01
CA HIS A 479 5.29 -31.63 3.75
C HIS A 479 5.18 -33.09 3.33
N ARG A 480 5.91 -33.45 2.28
CA ARG A 480 6.04 -34.83 1.84
C ARG A 480 7.46 -35.11 1.43
N GLN A 481 8.12 -36.05 2.10
CA GLN A 481 9.39 -36.58 1.64
C GLN A 481 9.16 -37.46 0.42
N LEU A 482 9.77 -37.09 -0.71
CA LEU A 482 9.66 -37.80 -1.98
C LEU A 482 10.81 -38.82 -2.17
N SER A 483 12.00 -38.45 -1.68
CA SER A 483 13.19 -39.30 -1.63
C SER A 483 14.10 -38.87 -0.47
N THR A 484 15.22 -39.54 -0.26
CA THR A 484 16.21 -39.17 0.77
C THR A 484 16.75 -37.74 0.60
N SER A 485 16.78 -37.23 -0.64
CA SER A 485 17.31 -35.90 -0.99
C SER A 485 16.25 -34.91 -1.47
N THR A 486 14.96 -35.31 -1.54
CA THR A 486 13.92 -34.48 -2.14
C THR A 486 12.72 -34.35 -1.22
N SER A 487 12.33 -33.13 -0.91
CA SER A 487 11.16 -32.80 -0.13
C SER A 487 10.21 -31.89 -0.90
N LEU A 488 8.92 -32.11 -0.79
CA LEU A 488 7.84 -31.23 -1.27
C LEU A 488 7.21 -30.50 -0.09
N LEU A 489 7.17 -29.16 -0.19
CA LEU A 489 6.44 -28.28 0.71
C LEU A 489 5.26 -27.68 -0.05
N TYR A 490 4.11 -27.55 0.58
CA TYR A 490 2.95 -26.95 -0.07
C TYR A 490 2.00 -26.27 0.92
N ASN A 491 1.46 -25.14 0.48
CA ASN A 491 0.44 -24.38 1.18
C ASN A 491 -0.66 -24.00 0.20
N ALA A 492 -1.90 -24.01 0.65
CA ALA A 492 -3.05 -23.63 -0.16
C ALA A 492 -4.03 -22.80 0.67
N GLU A 493 -4.66 -21.82 0.06
CA GLU A 493 -5.67 -20.99 0.69
C GLU A 493 -6.80 -20.69 -0.28
N LEU A 494 -8.04 -20.77 0.23
CA LEU A 494 -9.25 -20.30 -0.44
C LEU A 494 -9.94 -19.31 0.50
N ARG A 495 -10.28 -18.12 0.01
CA ARG A 495 -10.97 -17.07 0.75
C ARG A 495 -12.17 -16.56 -0.04
N GLY A 496 -13.30 -16.39 0.64
CA GLY A 496 -14.46 -15.66 0.15
C GLY A 496 -14.67 -14.39 0.98
N PHE A 497 -15.13 -13.30 0.36
CA PHE A 497 -15.41 -12.05 1.05
C PHE A 497 -16.61 -11.33 0.45
N ARG A 498 -17.27 -10.50 1.27
CA ARG A 498 -18.28 -9.54 0.84
C ARG A 498 -18.21 -8.27 1.71
N ASN A 499 -18.19 -7.11 1.04
CA ASN A 499 -18.25 -5.79 1.64
C ASN A 499 -19.52 -5.10 1.14
N ASN A 500 -20.42 -4.72 2.02
CA ASN A 500 -21.57 -3.86 1.71
C ASN A 500 -21.22 -2.45 2.15
N LEU A 501 -21.51 -1.47 1.32
CA LEU A 501 -21.16 -0.06 1.47
C LEU A 501 -22.41 0.78 1.39
N ASP A 502 -22.57 1.66 2.37
CA ASP A 502 -23.70 2.58 2.47
C ASP A 502 -23.22 4.02 2.64
N ASN A 503 -24.04 4.99 2.25
CA ASN A 503 -23.74 6.42 2.35
C ASN A 503 -22.46 6.84 1.61
N LEU A 504 -22.12 6.19 0.50
CA LEU A 504 -20.96 6.58 -0.29
C LEU A 504 -21.07 8.04 -0.73
N ILE A 505 -19.96 8.76 -0.59
CA ILE A 505 -19.86 10.17 -0.97
C ILE A 505 -19.49 10.24 -2.43
N GLU A 506 -20.40 10.76 -3.23
CA GLU A 506 -20.25 10.90 -4.67
C GLU A 506 -20.16 12.36 -5.10
N PHE A 507 -19.41 12.55 -6.18
CA PHE A 507 -19.33 13.79 -6.96
C PHE A 507 -20.63 13.95 -7.77
N PHE A 508 -21.26 15.13 -7.72
CA PHE A 508 -22.49 15.38 -8.44
C PHE A 508 -22.56 16.80 -9.00
N PHE A 509 -23.28 16.96 -10.10
CA PHE A 509 -23.56 18.25 -10.72
C PHE A 509 -24.55 19.04 -9.85
N VAL A 510 -24.25 20.32 -9.60
CA VAL A 510 -25.08 21.23 -8.81
C VAL A 510 -25.85 22.20 -9.73
N SER A 511 -25.11 22.90 -10.59
CA SER A 511 -25.66 23.93 -11.48
C SER A 511 -24.63 24.32 -12.53
N SER A 512 -25.07 25.10 -13.54
CA SER A 512 -24.14 25.80 -14.44
C SER A 512 -24.22 27.31 -14.13
N LEU A 513 -23.06 27.91 -13.89
CA LEU A 513 -22.92 29.33 -13.58
C LEU A 513 -21.89 29.98 -14.52
N ASN A 514 -22.34 31.04 -15.26
CA ASN A 514 -21.46 31.78 -16.19
C ASN A 514 -20.78 30.88 -17.25
N GLY A 515 -21.52 29.84 -17.74
CA GLY A 515 -21.00 28.91 -18.77
C GLY A 515 -20.04 27.85 -18.23
N ARG A 516 -19.91 27.71 -16.88
CA ARG A 516 -19.15 26.65 -16.23
C ARG A 516 -20.03 25.81 -15.35
N ASP A 517 -19.77 24.52 -15.33
CA ASP A 517 -20.47 23.57 -14.47
C ASP A 517 -19.87 23.62 -13.06
N VAL A 518 -20.76 23.60 -12.08
CA VAL A 518 -20.45 23.56 -10.66
C VAL A 518 -20.75 22.17 -10.14
N TYR A 519 -19.78 21.57 -9.50
CA TYR A 519 -19.89 20.25 -8.89
C TYR A 519 -19.65 20.31 -7.38
N SER A 520 -20.20 19.33 -6.65
CA SER A 520 -20.01 19.15 -5.23
C SER A 520 -20.10 17.68 -4.84
N TYR A 521 -20.24 17.40 -3.54
CA TYR A 521 -20.30 16.07 -2.96
C TYR A 521 -21.58 15.86 -2.17
N ARG A 522 -22.13 14.64 -2.22
CA ARG A 522 -23.30 14.22 -1.43
C ARG A 522 -23.24 12.73 -1.11
N ASN A 523 -23.91 12.31 -0.03
CA ASN A 523 -24.11 10.89 0.27
C ASN A 523 -25.29 10.37 -0.57
N VAL A 524 -25.06 9.44 -1.48
CA VAL A 524 -26.10 8.91 -2.37
C VAL A 524 -26.00 7.42 -2.56
N ALA A 525 -24.78 6.87 -2.71
CA ALA A 525 -24.62 5.56 -3.31
C ALA A 525 -24.60 4.43 -2.28
N GLN A 526 -25.11 3.30 -2.72
CA GLN A 526 -24.94 1.99 -2.08
C GLN A 526 -24.23 1.08 -3.07
N ALA A 527 -23.22 0.38 -2.61
CA ALA A 527 -22.48 -0.55 -3.44
C ALA A 527 -22.13 -1.81 -2.66
N TYR A 528 -21.76 -2.86 -3.36
CA TYR A 528 -21.06 -3.97 -2.74
C TYR A 528 -19.85 -4.40 -3.57
N THR A 529 -18.87 -4.99 -2.90
CA THR A 529 -17.83 -5.79 -3.54
C THR A 529 -17.81 -7.16 -2.91
N GLN A 530 -17.72 -8.20 -3.73
CA GLN A 530 -17.61 -9.59 -3.27
C GLN A 530 -16.67 -10.36 -4.16
N GLY A 531 -16.08 -11.43 -3.65
CA GLY A 531 -15.14 -12.19 -4.47
C GLY A 531 -14.63 -13.45 -3.79
N ILE A 532 -13.87 -14.18 -4.59
CA ILE A 532 -13.15 -15.38 -4.16
C ILE A 532 -11.67 -15.19 -4.50
N GLU A 533 -10.79 -15.49 -3.56
CA GLU A 533 -9.35 -15.56 -3.74
C GLU A 533 -8.85 -16.97 -3.52
N ALA A 534 -8.00 -17.46 -4.41
CA ALA A 534 -7.30 -18.72 -4.25
C ALA A 534 -5.80 -18.48 -4.34
N ASN A 535 -5.03 -19.00 -3.38
CA ASN A 535 -3.57 -18.92 -3.36
C ASN A 535 -2.98 -20.32 -3.20
N LEU A 536 -1.93 -20.60 -3.95
CA LEU A 536 -1.18 -21.86 -3.90
C LEU A 536 0.31 -21.57 -3.86
N SER A 537 1.04 -22.29 -3.04
CA SER A 537 2.51 -22.27 -3.01
C SER A 537 3.03 -23.70 -2.90
N LEU A 538 3.91 -24.05 -3.81
CA LEU A 538 4.62 -25.33 -3.87
C LEU A 538 6.12 -25.05 -3.88
N ALA A 539 6.88 -25.84 -3.13
CA ALA A 539 8.34 -25.77 -3.19
C ALA A 539 8.94 -27.17 -3.14
N ILE A 540 9.85 -27.44 -4.06
CA ILE A 540 10.64 -28.69 -4.12
C ILE A 540 12.05 -28.35 -3.70
N ALA A 541 12.47 -28.84 -2.54
CA ALA A 541 13.86 -28.79 -2.11
C ALA A 541 14.55 -30.07 -2.51
N HIS A 542 15.59 -29.97 -3.36
CA HIS A 542 16.43 -31.08 -3.78
C HIS A 542 17.88 -30.77 -3.45
N GLU A 543 18.45 -31.50 -2.51
CA GLU A 543 19.76 -31.19 -1.91
C GLU A 543 20.89 -30.93 -2.94
N PRO A 544 21.06 -31.72 -4.02
CA PRO A 544 22.14 -31.43 -4.98
C PRO A 544 21.92 -30.16 -5.81
N THR A 545 20.65 -29.76 -6.09
CA THR A 545 20.36 -28.74 -7.11
C THR A 545 19.72 -27.47 -6.56
N GLY A 546 19.13 -27.48 -5.35
CA GLY A 546 18.56 -26.30 -4.73
C GLY A 546 17.06 -26.34 -4.52
N LEU A 547 16.44 -25.15 -4.43
CA LEU A 547 15.04 -24.94 -4.13
C LEU A 547 14.30 -24.41 -5.37
N TYR A 548 13.30 -25.14 -5.81
CA TYR A 548 12.38 -24.76 -6.87
C TYR A 548 11.03 -24.40 -6.26
N SER A 549 10.55 -23.18 -6.48
CA SER A 549 9.31 -22.71 -5.90
C SER A 549 8.35 -22.21 -6.99
N VAL A 550 7.07 -22.55 -6.84
CA VAL A 550 5.96 -22.04 -7.64
C VAL A 550 4.93 -21.48 -6.67
N SER A 551 4.58 -20.21 -6.82
CA SER A 551 3.47 -19.62 -6.07
C SER A 551 2.56 -18.84 -7.00
N GLY A 552 1.26 -18.95 -6.78
CA GLY A 552 0.27 -18.25 -7.58
C GLY A 552 -0.95 -17.87 -6.77
N GLY A 553 -1.62 -16.84 -7.21
CA GLY A 553 -2.87 -16.38 -6.65
C GLY A 553 -3.81 -15.88 -7.74
N TYR A 554 -5.08 -16.12 -7.53
CA TYR A 554 -6.15 -15.67 -8.43
C TYR A 554 -7.28 -15.07 -7.62
N GLN A 555 -7.84 -13.97 -8.10
CA GLN A 555 -9.05 -13.34 -7.55
C GLN A 555 -10.12 -13.23 -8.64
N PHE A 556 -11.32 -13.68 -8.31
CA PHE A 556 -12.55 -13.29 -8.96
C PHE A 556 -13.24 -12.22 -8.13
N LEU A 557 -13.61 -11.09 -8.73
CA LEU A 557 -14.23 -9.94 -8.10
C LEU A 557 -15.53 -9.57 -8.80
N ASP A 558 -16.58 -9.36 -8.02
CA ASP A 558 -17.84 -8.76 -8.46
C ASP A 558 -18.10 -7.49 -7.63
N ALA A 559 -18.09 -6.32 -8.28
CA ALA A 559 -18.21 -5.01 -7.65
C ALA A 559 -19.34 -4.23 -8.34
N VAL A 560 -20.36 -3.82 -7.58
CA VAL A 560 -21.64 -3.39 -8.13
C VAL A 560 -22.18 -2.14 -7.41
N ASP A 561 -22.65 -1.17 -8.20
CA ASP A 561 -23.45 -0.05 -7.73
C ASP A 561 -24.93 -0.46 -7.69
N LEU A 562 -25.52 -0.43 -6.50
CA LEU A 562 -26.92 -0.85 -6.30
C LEU A 562 -27.93 0.16 -6.86
N GLN A 563 -27.58 1.45 -7.01
CA GLN A 563 -28.45 2.42 -7.63
C GLN A 563 -28.58 2.17 -9.12
N VAL A 564 -27.46 1.85 -9.78
CA VAL A 564 -27.45 1.47 -11.20
C VAL A 564 -28.33 0.24 -11.42
N LEU A 565 -28.18 -0.79 -10.58
CA LEU A 565 -29.03 -2.00 -10.67
C LEU A 565 -30.51 -1.68 -10.49
N ARG A 566 -30.88 -0.84 -9.51
CA ARG A 566 -32.27 -0.41 -9.30
C ARG A 566 -32.80 0.38 -10.49
N ALA A 567 -31.98 1.27 -11.07
CA ALA A 567 -32.37 2.02 -12.26
C ALA A 567 -32.59 1.09 -13.47
N ILE A 568 -31.76 0.04 -13.62
CA ILE A 568 -31.95 -0.99 -14.65
C ILE A 568 -33.26 -1.76 -14.41
N ASP A 569 -33.51 -2.24 -13.18
CA ASP A 569 -34.69 -3.01 -12.81
C ASP A 569 -36.02 -2.21 -13.01
N ASN A 570 -35.94 -0.90 -12.76
CA ASN A 570 -37.06 0.02 -12.96
C ASN A 570 -37.20 0.50 -14.40
N GLY A 571 -36.34 0.08 -15.34
CA GLY A 571 -36.35 0.50 -16.73
C GLY A 571 -35.97 1.98 -16.94
N THR A 572 -35.36 2.62 -15.93
CA THR A 572 -34.94 4.04 -16.00
C THR A 572 -33.49 4.23 -16.40
N ALA A 573 -32.68 3.16 -16.40
CA ALA A 573 -31.32 3.19 -16.93
C ALA A 573 -31.34 2.96 -18.44
N GLY A 574 -30.81 3.90 -19.19
CA GLY A 574 -30.75 3.80 -20.65
C GLY A 574 -29.85 4.87 -21.24
N TYR A 575 -29.50 4.68 -22.50
CA TYR A 575 -28.76 5.64 -23.29
C TYR A 575 -29.34 5.73 -24.68
N PHE A 576 -29.76 6.93 -25.09
CA PHE A 576 -30.57 7.17 -26.27
C PHE A 576 -31.88 6.34 -26.19
N ASP A 577 -32.09 5.44 -27.11
CA ASP A 577 -33.27 4.58 -27.28
C ASP A 577 -33.09 3.16 -26.71
N LYS A 578 -31.91 2.85 -26.14
CA LYS A 578 -31.66 1.56 -25.52
C LYS A 578 -31.93 1.57 -24.02
N VAL A 579 -32.93 0.79 -23.58
CA VAL A 579 -33.11 0.45 -22.17
C VAL A 579 -32.11 -0.63 -21.78
N LEU A 580 -31.37 -0.40 -20.72
CA LEU A 580 -30.33 -1.34 -20.26
C LEU A 580 -30.92 -2.48 -19.43
N THR A 581 -30.34 -3.65 -19.57
CA THR A 581 -30.64 -4.85 -18.79
C THR A 581 -29.49 -5.19 -17.83
N ARG A 582 -29.72 -6.08 -16.87
CA ARG A 582 -28.67 -6.55 -15.97
C ARG A 582 -27.50 -7.20 -16.70
N GLN A 583 -27.70 -7.73 -17.91
CA GLN A 583 -26.64 -8.34 -18.72
C GLN A 583 -25.69 -7.29 -19.31
N ASP A 584 -26.18 -6.10 -19.55
CA ASP A 584 -25.42 -4.97 -20.09
C ASP A 584 -24.50 -4.37 -19.01
N TYR A 585 -24.89 -4.43 -17.73
CA TYR A 585 -24.12 -3.87 -16.63
C TYR A 585 -22.97 -4.80 -16.18
N LYS A 586 -21.72 -4.36 -16.31
CA LYS A 586 -20.54 -5.15 -15.99
C LYS A 586 -19.86 -4.78 -14.66
N GLY A 587 -20.44 -3.89 -13.88
CA GLY A 587 -19.96 -3.51 -12.56
C GLY A 587 -19.30 -2.13 -12.50
N LEU A 588 -18.59 -1.85 -11.40
CA LEU A 588 -17.93 -0.57 -11.15
C LEU A 588 -16.71 -0.36 -12.07
N TRP A 589 -16.47 0.90 -12.44
CA TRP A 589 -15.29 1.30 -13.21
C TRP A 589 -13.97 1.02 -12.50
N GLY A 590 -12.91 0.76 -13.29
CA GLY A 590 -11.57 0.52 -12.77
C GLY A 590 -11.44 -0.78 -11.97
N ARG A 591 -12.41 -1.73 -12.09
CA ARG A 591 -12.40 -3.01 -11.38
C ARG A 591 -12.34 -4.16 -12.37
N SER A 592 -11.20 -4.85 -12.41
CA SER A 592 -11.09 -6.09 -13.16
C SER A 592 -11.76 -7.23 -12.39
N ARG A 593 -12.64 -7.97 -13.07
CA ARG A 593 -13.27 -9.17 -12.47
C ARG A 593 -12.28 -10.30 -12.20
N ASN A 594 -11.20 -10.35 -12.97
CA ASN A 594 -10.26 -11.46 -12.94
C ASN A 594 -8.85 -10.90 -12.83
N THR A 595 -8.16 -11.20 -11.74
CA THR A 595 -6.75 -10.83 -11.57
C THR A 595 -5.98 -12.05 -11.08
N GLY A 596 -4.72 -12.13 -11.46
CA GLY A 596 -3.88 -13.24 -11.05
C GLY A 596 -2.40 -12.88 -11.02
N VAL A 597 -1.67 -13.62 -10.21
CA VAL A 597 -0.22 -13.53 -10.09
C VAL A 597 0.36 -14.94 -10.11
N LEU A 598 1.50 -15.10 -10.76
CA LEU A 598 2.28 -16.34 -10.77
C LEU A 598 3.75 -16.00 -10.61
N ARG A 599 4.43 -16.74 -9.74
CA ARG A 599 5.86 -16.64 -9.52
C ARG A 599 6.49 -18.01 -9.61
N LEU A 600 7.53 -18.11 -10.43
CA LEU A 600 8.44 -19.25 -10.49
C LEU A 600 9.80 -18.77 -9.97
N GLN A 601 10.38 -19.49 -9.04
CA GLN A 601 11.64 -19.12 -8.43
C GLN A 601 12.54 -20.35 -8.31
N TYR A 602 13.81 -20.14 -8.61
CA TYR A 602 14.87 -21.10 -8.38
C TYR A 602 15.97 -20.46 -7.53
N ASP A 603 16.36 -21.13 -6.46
CA ASP A 603 17.49 -20.78 -5.61
C ASP A 603 18.50 -21.91 -5.61
N THR A 604 19.78 -21.59 -5.86
CA THR A 604 20.88 -22.58 -5.73
C THR A 604 21.00 -23.06 -4.29
N PRO A 605 21.61 -24.26 -4.03
CA PRO A 605 21.75 -24.83 -2.69
C PRO A 605 22.34 -23.86 -1.68
N GLU A 606 23.36 -23.13 -2.09
CA GLU A 606 24.06 -22.14 -1.26
C GLU A 606 23.38 -20.76 -1.23
N LYS A 607 22.22 -20.62 -1.88
CA LYS A 607 21.46 -19.36 -2.04
C LYS A 607 22.27 -18.20 -2.64
N HIS A 608 23.38 -18.52 -3.33
CA HIS A 608 24.21 -17.51 -4.00
C HIS A 608 23.54 -16.97 -5.27
N THR A 609 22.72 -17.78 -5.94
CA THR A 609 22.03 -17.40 -7.16
C THR A 609 20.54 -17.64 -7.03
N ASN A 610 19.78 -16.66 -7.47
CA ASN A 610 18.32 -16.70 -7.51
C ASN A 610 17.83 -16.27 -8.90
N ILE A 611 16.90 -17.04 -9.46
CA ILE A 611 16.21 -16.74 -10.73
C ILE A 611 14.72 -16.65 -10.45
N ASN A 612 14.08 -15.58 -10.89
CA ASN A 612 12.64 -15.40 -10.76
C ASN A 612 12.00 -15.07 -12.11
N LEU A 613 10.87 -15.72 -12.37
CA LEU A 613 9.90 -15.33 -13.38
C LEU A 613 8.59 -14.99 -12.67
N ARG A 614 8.07 -13.79 -12.90
CA ARG A 614 6.86 -13.27 -12.24
C ARG A 614 5.89 -12.78 -13.28
N LEU A 615 4.65 -13.24 -13.20
CA LEU A 615 3.56 -12.85 -14.09
C LEU A 615 2.48 -12.16 -13.25
N GLN A 616 1.96 -11.07 -13.78
CA GLN A 616 0.75 -10.42 -13.29
C GLN A 616 -0.26 -10.36 -14.44
N PHE A 617 -1.41 -10.94 -14.24
CA PHE A 617 -2.55 -10.90 -15.14
C PHE A 617 -3.62 -9.97 -14.57
N VAL A 618 -4.09 -9.04 -15.39
CA VAL A 618 -5.25 -8.19 -15.13
C VAL A 618 -6.24 -8.39 -16.27
N GLY A 619 -7.42 -8.89 -15.95
CA GLY A 619 -8.49 -9.06 -16.93
C GLY A 619 -9.07 -7.72 -17.39
N ARG A 620 -9.92 -7.77 -18.39
CA ARG A 620 -10.65 -6.62 -18.91
C ARG A 620 -11.35 -5.88 -17.76
N PHE A 621 -11.32 -4.54 -17.77
CA PHE A 621 -12.02 -3.69 -16.82
C PHE A 621 -12.59 -2.45 -17.51
N GLY A 622 -13.68 -1.92 -16.93
CA GLY A 622 -14.33 -0.74 -17.46
C GLY A 622 -13.55 0.53 -17.14
N ASP A 623 -13.56 1.44 -18.08
CA ASP A 623 -13.01 2.78 -17.97
C ASP A 623 -13.84 3.71 -18.87
N GLU A 624 -13.66 5.01 -18.76
CA GLU A 624 -14.33 5.97 -19.61
C GLU A 624 -13.91 5.82 -21.08
N ALA A 625 -14.86 5.77 -21.99
CA ALA A 625 -14.57 5.72 -23.42
C ALA A 625 -13.94 7.05 -23.87
N LEU A 626 -12.81 6.98 -24.54
CA LEU A 626 -12.13 8.13 -25.10
C LEU A 626 -12.15 8.08 -26.63
N ASP A 627 -12.35 9.23 -27.26
CA ASP A 627 -12.19 9.36 -28.72
C ASP A 627 -10.70 9.29 -29.12
N LYS A 628 -10.44 9.31 -30.44
CA LYS A 628 -9.06 9.34 -30.99
C LYS A 628 -8.22 10.51 -30.50
N ASN A 629 -8.86 11.56 -29.95
CA ASN A 629 -8.22 12.73 -29.37
C ASN A 629 -8.08 12.63 -27.86
N GLY A 630 -8.51 11.53 -27.21
CA GLY A 630 -8.47 11.32 -25.78
C GLY A 630 -9.53 12.08 -25.03
N TYR A 631 -10.61 12.52 -25.68
CA TYR A 631 -11.75 13.13 -25.05
C TYR A 631 -12.81 12.09 -24.72
N ALA A 632 -13.56 12.28 -23.63
CA ALA A 632 -14.69 11.43 -23.29
C ALA A 632 -15.74 11.43 -24.42
N VAL A 633 -16.14 10.24 -24.82
CA VAL A 633 -17.12 10.06 -25.91
C VAL A 633 -18.54 10.40 -25.46
N SER A 634 -18.78 10.35 -24.16
CA SER A 634 -20.09 10.64 -23.54
C SER A 634 -20.06 11.89 -22.67
N ASP A 635 -21.01 12.80 -22.88
CA ASP A 635 -21.26 13.96 -22.04
C ASP A 635 -22.75 14.00 -21.67
N PRO A 636 -23.14 13.89 -20.38
CA PRO A 636 -22.28 13.60 -19.22
C PRO A 636 -21.73 12.19 -19.20
N PRO A 637 -20.64 11.96 -18.44
CA PRO A 637 -20.02 10.63 -18.32
C PRO A 637 -21.03 9.59 -17.85
N ARG A 638 -21.11 8.47 -18.56
CA ARG A 638 -22.05 7.40 -18.25
C ARG A 638 -21.54 6.59 -17.06
N LYS A 639 -22.43 6.27 -16.13
CA LYS A 639 -22.11 5.39 -14.98
C LYS A 639 -22.26 3.90 -15.30
N VAL A 640 -22.84 3.55 -16.44
CA VAL A 640 -23.15 2.18 -16.83
C VAL A 640 -22.25 1.75 -17.97
N LEU A 641 -21.53 0.65 -17.77
CA LEU A 641 -20.59 0.07 -18.73
C LEU A 641 -21.31 -0.98 -19.57
N ASP A 642 -21.79 -0.61 -20.75
CA ASP A 642 -22.51 -1.50 -21.66
C ASP A 642 -21.89 -1.60 -23.06
N ARG A 643 -20.88 -0.79 -23.37
CA ARG A 643 -20.22 -0.76 -24.68
C ARG A 643 -18.80 -1.29 -24.59
N ASP A 644 -18.33 -1.88 -25.68
CA ASP A 644 -16.97 -2.45 -25.75
C ASP A 644 -15.86 -1.40 -25.69
N ASP A 645 -16.10 -0.18 -26.20
CA ASP A 645 -15.18 0.95 -26.16
C ASP A 645 -15.00 1.58 -24.76
N GLU A 646 -15.88 1.26 -23.81
CA GLU A 646 -15.79 1.65 -22.39
C GLU A 646 -14.86 0.72 -21.60
N TYR A 647 -14.13 -0.19 -22.25
CA TYR A 647 -13.27 -1.15 -21.57
C TYR A 647 -11.82 -1.06 -22.03
N VAL A 648 -10.93 -1.19 -21.06
CA VAL A 648 -9.52 -1.50 -21.30
C VAL A 648 -9.37 -3.01 -21.46
N ALA A 649 -8.71 -3.45 -22.52
CA ALA A 649 -8.39 -4.85 -22.72
C ALA A 649 -7.54 -5.39 -21.57
N GLY A 650 -7.74 -6.66 -21.20
CA GLY A 650 -6.87 -7.32 -20.24
C GLY A 650 -5.43 -7.38 -20.71
N TYR A 651 -4.50 -7.38 -19.76
CA TYR A 651 -3.06 -7.43 -20.05
C TYR A 651 -2.32 -8.36 -19.09
N THR A 652 -1.13 -8.78 -19.53
CA THR A 652 -0.21 -9.56 -18.71
C THR A 652 1.16 -8.90 -18.69
N VAL A 653 1.69 -8.68 -17.49
CA VAL A 653 3.06 -8.19 -17.27
C VAL A 653 3.93 -9.36 -16.86
N VAL A 654 5.07 -9.53 -17.53
CA VAL A 654 6.06 -10.57 -17.22
C VAL A 654 7.36 -9.91 -16.79
N ASN A 655 7.85 -10.26 -15.61
CA ASN A 655 9.11 -9.77 -15.05
C ASN A 655 10.08 -10.96 -14.89
N VAL A 656 11.31 -10.78 -15.30
CA VAL A 656 12.38 -11.78 -15.16
C VAL A 656 13.52 -11.16 -14.37
N SER A 657 14.06 -11.89 -13.41
CA SER A 657 15.21 -11.45 -12.64
C SER A 657 16.22 -12.57 -12.42
N TYR A 658 17.49 -12.21 -12.50
CA TYR A 658 18.64 -13.02 -12.12
C TYR A 658 19.42 -12.26 -11.08
N THR A 659 19.71 -12.87 -9.96
CA THR A 659 20.51 -12.28 -8.89
C THR A 659 21.59 -13.29 -8.46
N THR A 660 22.83 -12.84 -8.32
CA THR A 660 23.92 -13.67 -7.83
C THR A 660 24.80 -12.91 -6.85
N THR A 661 25.48 -13.63 -5.99
CA THR A 661 26.47 -13.07 -5.07
C THR A 661 27.88 -13.43 -5.53
N ALA A 662 28.71 -12.43 -5.76
CA ALA A 662 30.10 -12.57 -6.15
C ALA A 662 31.02 -11.89 -5.13
N LYS A 663 32.18 -12.47 -4.88
CA LYS A 663 33.22 -11.83 -4.05
C LYS A 663 34.08 -10.94 -4.95
N LEU A 664 34.09 -9.64 -4.70
CA LEU A 664 34.89 -8.64 -5.40
C LEU A 664 35.64 -7.83 -4.35
N PHE A 665 36.94 -7.66 -4.52
CA PHE A 665 37.79 -6.89 -3.59
C PHE A 665 37.71 -7.37 -2.12
N GLY A 666 37.46 -8.68 -1.92
CA GLY A 666 37.34 -9.27 -0.56
C GLY A 666 35.96 -9.11 0.08
N HIS A 667 35.04 -8.36 -0.53
CA HIS A 667 33.66 -8.13 -0.06
C HIS A 667 32.65 -8.91 -0.90
N ALA A 668 31.52 -9.28 -0.30
CA ALA A 668 30.41 -9.91 -0.98
C ALA A 668 29.52 -8.83 -1.65
N PHE A 669 29.42 -8.91 -2.97
CA PHE A 669 28.50 -8.08 -3.75
C PHE A 669 27.38 -8.95 -4.30
N ARG A 670 26.15 -8.50 -4.09
CA ARG A 670 24.98 -9.06 -4.72
C ARG A 670 24.68 -8.27 -5.98
N ILE A 671 24.71 -8.94 -7.14
CA ILE A 671 24.48 -8.36 -8.46
C ILE A 671 23.16 -8.90 -8.99
N GLY A 672 22.27 -8.01 -9.41
CA GLY A 672 20.98 -8.35 -9.98
C GLY A 672 20.81 -7.74 -11.38
N LEU A 673 20.31 -8.55 -12.29
CA LEU A 673 19.96 -8.17 -13.66
C LEU A 673 18.54 -8.60 -13.95
N GLY A 674 17.82 -7.88 -14.81
CA GLY A 674 16.54 -8.37 -15.25
C GLY A 674 15.77 -7.47 -16.19
N LEU A 675 14.58 -7.96 -16.51
CA LEU A 675 13.59 -7.32 -17.35
C LEU A 675 12.32 -7.12 -16.52
N GLN A 676 11.85 -5.91 -16.45
CA GLN A 676 10.49 -5.63 -16.03
C GLN A 676 9.63 -5.45 -17.29
N ASN A 677 8.40 -6.00 -17.25
CA ASN A 677 7.46 -5.95 -18.37
C ASN A 677 8.06 -6.44 -19.70
N ALA A 678 8.57 -7.68 -19.69
CA ALA A 678 9.26 -8.29 -20.84
C ALA A 678 8.41 -8.34 -22.12
N LEU A 679 7.07 -8.37 -22.00
CA LEU A 679 6.13 -8.34 -23.10
C LEU A 679 5.91 -6.95 -23.70
N ASP A 680 6.54 -5.91 -23.15
CA ASP A 680 6.47 -4.51 -23.61
C ASP A 680 5.05 -3.92 -23.62
N VAL A 681 4.22 -4.30 -22.67
CA VAL A 681 2.84 -3.79 -22.57
C VAL A 681 2.88 -2.34 -22.10
N ALA A 682 2.35 -1.42 -22.90
CA ALA A 682 2.22 -0.01 -22.55
C ALA A 682 0.81 0.49 -22.91
N ILE A 683 0.13 1.11 -21.96
CA ILE A 683 -1.20 1.72 -22.14
C ILE A 683 -1.17 3.10 -21.46
N PRO A 684 -0.30 4.02 -21.94
CA PRO A 684 0.03 5.23 -21.18
C PRO A 684 -1.13 6.20 -21.00
N THR A 685 -2.13 6.18 -21.88
CA THR A 685 -3.35 7.01 -21.77
C THR A 685 -4.31 6.54 -20.67
N ARG A 686 -4.33 5.24 -20.37
CA ARG A 686 -5.25 4.60 -19.41
C ARG A 686 -4.56 4.16 -18.14
N ILE A 687 -3.31 3.69 -18.27
CA ILE A 687 -2.50 3.15 -17.17
C ILE A 687 -1.09 3.77 -17.27
N PRO A 688 -0.90 5.04 -16.85
CA PRO A 688 0.39 5.74 -16.97
C PRO A 688 1.56 5.02 -16.29
N GLY A 689 1.31 4.26 -15.22
CA GLY A 689 2.34 3.46 -14.55
C GLY A 689 2.85 2.25 -15.34
N LEU A 690 2.26 1.95 -16.50
CA LEU A 690 2.65 0.83 -17.37
C LEU A 690 3.50 1.34 -18.54
N VAL A 691 4.77 1.61 -18.27
CA VAL A 691 5.70 2.33 -19.15
C VAL A 691 6.42 1.45 -20.19
N GLY A 692 5.96 0.22 -20.44
CA GLY A 692 6.60 -0.72 -21.36
C GLY A 692 7.79 -1.45 -20.72
N ARG A 693 8.63 -2.04 -21.57
CA ARG A 693 9.78 -2.88 -21.15
C ARG A 693 10.89 -2.04 -20.53
N GLN A 694 11.42 -2.53 -19.40
CA GLN A 694 12.53 -1.89 -18.70
C GLN A 694 13.61 -2.92 -18.38
N PHE A 695 14.86 -2.58 -18.71
CA PHE A 695 16.04 -3.31 -18.23
C PHE A 695 16.48 -2.72 -16.90
N TYR A 696 16.94 -3.55 -15.99
CA TYR A 696 17.55 -3.08 -14.77
C TYR A 696 18.87 -3.79 -14.47
N LEU A 697 19.74 -3.05 -13.80
CA LEU A 697 20.97 -3.50 -13.18
C LEU A 697 20.98 -3.00 -11.75
N GLN A 698 21.26 -3.87 -10.81
CA GLN A 698 21.49 -3.50 -9.40
C GLN A 698 22.75 -4.13 -8.85
N THR A 699 23.39 -3.44 -7.92
CA THR A 699 24.45 -3.99 -7.11
C THR A 699 24.26 -3.56 -5.67
N SER A 700 24.51 -4.45 -4.75
CA SER A 700 24.47 -4.14 -3.31
C SER A 700 25.58 -4.89 -2.56
N THR A 701 26.02 -4.30 -1.45
CA THR A 701 26.99 -4.93 -0.55
C THR A 701 26.54 -4.75 0.89
N THR A 702 26.86 -5.72 1.71
CA THR A 702 26.67 -5.68 3.18
C THR A 702 28.02 -5.70 3.85
N PHE A 703 28.18 -4.99 4.94
CA PHE A 703 29.44 -4.89 5.71
C PHE A 703 29.17 -4.77 7.21
#